data_ab98e212871dd138a7aaf8d3a913ffb3
#
_entry.id   ab98e212871dd138a7aaf8d3a913ffb3
#
_cell.length_a   1.000
_cell.length_b   1.000
_cell.length_c   1.000
_cell.angle_alpha   90.00
_cell.angle_beta   90.00
_cell.angle_gamma   90.00
#
_symmetry.space_group_name_H-M   'P 1'
#
loop_
_entity.id
_entity.type
_entity.pdbx_description
1 polymer ?
#
loop_
_entity_poly.entity_id
_entity_poly.type
_entity_poly.pdbx_seq_one_letter_code
_entity_poly.pdbx_strand_id
1 'polypeptide(L)'
;MIIEKFGCIPFGGDYCPEQWDEATWQEDIRLMQELGVNTVTINVHSWVMNQPAEGVFDYSRLDKIVSLLTDAGIRIIMGTATTAVPNWMGKKYPEIMMTDINDLHYTTGRREIYCTNSPDYRREIKTAVEHLAEHYQSNQNIKLWHMANEVGLVCYCDNCAKAYRRYLRKKFGTLDNLNEQWTTAFWGHTYTDWEQIDPPKTTTEFAPNMNGIDGFDCHFRSTEAIEYLRFFSESLRECYEIERDAIHKYIPDALVTNNFQFRTLDYRRVCAASSVIAYDSYPAPDEHPAKSAMCYDICRGLHAPGKNFMLMEMTPSQASWAQTVPVKRPGEVELIALKGLGHGADSSLFFQIRKNRSGFEKFHGAMIDHCGHVNTRTGRELQSLAKKLKAIEPYLSETHVHAKVAVILDFDTMYGVEIPCSIQKRMNYMNEVEHYYRYFNERNIAVDILPATADLSGYSLVVAPMLYMLPESFGQEITRYVQAGGSFVTTYYSGMADLNDCLYPGGYPGILKDVCGLWVEETDALTANQHNRVKTDSALGGQDYSCGFMCDVIHLTGAKSLGVYAEDFYAGTPCICENSFGAGRAIYIGTKLEADGVDAVLDYAVRGTDVTPVLAAPGGVEVCLREGEKHSLLFLVNNTTDTRTVAIPAGWEALAGEAPENGVLTLGGKNSAVLLQK
;
A
#
# COMPACT_ATOMS: atom_id res chain seq x y z
N MET A 1 -16.47 11.02 6.61
CA MET A 1 -16.40 10.02 7.72
C MET A 1 -15.32 10.37 8.76
N ILE A 2 -14.01 10.42 8.38
CA ILE A 2 -12.91 10.69 9.34
C ILE A 2 -13.03 12.09 9.93
N ILE A 3 -13.03 13.12 9.11
CA ILE A 3 -13.10 14.52 9.53
C ILE A 3 -14.36 14.80 10.35
N GLU A 4 -15.50 14.25 9.98
CA GLU A 4 -16.76 14.38 10.73
C GLU A 4 -16.66 13.76 12.13
N LYS A 5 -16.09 12.53 12.25
CA LYS A 5 -15.93 11.84 13.53
C LYS A 5 -14.98 12.59 14.46
N PHE A 6 -13.90 13.14 13.92
CA PHE A 6 -12.93 13.94 14.68
C PHE A 6 -13.38 15.38 14.89
N GLY A 7 -14.22 15.94 14.03
CA GLY A 7 -14.57 17.35 13.98
C GLY A 7 -13.41 18.27 13.58
N CYS A 8 -12.39 17.70 12.94
CA CYS A 8 -11.20 18.39 12.42
C CYS A 8 -10.43 17.47 11.47
N ILE A 9 -9.44 18.01 10.73
CA ILE A 9 -8.38 17.20 10.13
C ILE A 9 -7.46 16.73 11.26
N PRO A 10 -7.34 15.41 11.56
CA PRO A 10 -6.41 14.92 12.57
C PRO A 10 -4.97 15.33 12.24
N PHE A 11 -4.34 16.09 13.16
CA PHE A 11 -2.96 16.56 13.10
C PHE A 11 -2.26 16.33 14.43
N GLY A 12 -1.13 15.63 14.40
CA GLY A 12 -0.37 15.23 15.58
C GLY A 12 0.38 13.94 15.33
N GLY A 13 0.16 12.89 16.12
CA GLY A 13 0.83 11.59 15.88
C GLY A 13 0.95 10.73 17.13
N ASP A 14 1.86 9.77 17.07
CA ASP A 14 2.09 8.81 18.14
C ASP A 14 2.74 9.48 19.35
N TYR A 15 2.13 9.29 20.49
CA TYR A 15 2.63 9.76 21.77
C TYR A 15 2.89 8.57 22.70
N CYS A 16 4.15 8.42 23.12
CA CYS A 16 4.62 7.35 23.98
C CYS A 16 4.96 7.88 25.40
N PRO A 17 3.94 8.33 26.18
CA PRO A 17 4.15 8.92 27.51
C PRO A 17 4.69 7.93 28.53
N GLU A 18 4.60 6.64 28.28
CA GLU A 18 5.14 5.58 29.13
C GLU A 18 6.64 5.64 29.33
N GLN A 19 7.37 6.35 28.48
CA GLN A 19 8.81 6.56 28.58
C GLN A 19 9.18 7.75 29.49
N TRP A 20 8.19 8.52 29.98
CA TRP A 20 8.39 9.82 30.63
C TRP A 20 7.63 9.93 31.96
N ASP A 21 7.99 10.88 32.77
CA ASP A 21 7.31 11.20 34.03
C ASP A 21 6.15 12.18 33.83
N GLU A 22 5.33 12.34 34.88
CA GLU A 22 4.13 13.20 34.83
C GLU A 22 4.46 14.68 34.60
N ALA A 23 5.62 15.17 35.05
CA ALA A 23 6.05 16.54 34.80
C ALA A 23 6.34 16.77 33.31
N THR A 24 6.96 15.78 32.67
CA THR A 24 7.18 15.79 31.21
C THR A 24 5.87 15.73 30.45
N TRP A 25 4.85 14.96 30.89
CA TRP A 25 3.55 14.92 30.22
C TRP A 25 2.85 16.27 30.18
N GLN A 26 2.90 17.02 31.30
CA GLN A 26 2.32 18.37 31.38
C GLN A 26 3.03 19.34 30.42
N GLU A 27 4.35 19.27 30.33
CA GLU A 27 5.12 20.07 29.40
C GLU A 27 4.83 19.68 27.94
N ASP A 28 4.72 18.37 27.66
CA ASP A 28 4.38 17.87 26.33
C ASP A 28 3.01 18.38 25.86
N ILE A 29 1.99 18.35 26.72
CA ILE A 29 0.66 18.91 26.41
C ILE A 29 0.76 20.38 26.01
N ARG A 30 1.52 21.18 26.76
CA ARG A 30 1.75 22.59 26.45
C ARG A 30 2.42 22.77 25.08
N LEU A 31 3.45 21.98 24.80
CA LEU A 31 4.17 22.02 23.52
C LEU A 31 3.32 21.51 22.35
N MET A 32 2.49 20.49 22.55
CA MET A 32 1.51 20.02 21.56
C MET A 32 0.53 21.14 21.18
N GLN A 33 -0.01 21.86 22.17
CA GLN A 33 -0.90 22.99 21.92
C GLN A 33 -0.18 24.12 21.16
N GLU A 34 1.08 24.39 21.50
CA GLU A 34 1.91 25.39 20.80
C GLU A 34 2.18 25.00 19.33
N LEU A 35 2.33 23.70 19.04
CA LEU A 35 2.46 23.15 17.68
C LEU A 35 1.13 23.13 16.90
N GLY A 36 -0.01 23.26 17.59
CA GLY A 36 -1.34 23.11 16.99
C GLY A 36 -1.81 21.66 16.87
N VAL A 37 -1.20 20.74 17.61
CA VAL A 37 -1.62 19.32 17.67
C VAL A 37 -3.05 19.22 18.21
N ASN A 38 -3.89 18.46 17.53
CA ASN A 38 -5.29 18.27 17.91
C ASN A 38 -5.66 16.80 18.12
N THR A 39 -4.77 15.86 17.75
CA THR A 39 -5.00 14.42 17.81
C THR A 39 -3.71 13.68 18.13
N VAL A 40 -3.76 12.69 19.01
CA VAL A 40 -2.63 11.78 19.31
C VAL A 40 -3.07 10.33 19.33
N THR A 41 -2.19 9.43 18.90
CA THR A 41 -2.30 7.99 19.12
C THR A 41 -1.53 7.63 20.39
N ILE A 42 -2.16 6.91 21.31
CA ILE A 42 -1.55 6.48 22.58
C ILE A 42 -1.76 5.01 22.79
N ASN A 43 -1.03 4.42 23.75
CA ASN A 43 -1.18 3.04 24.19
C ASN A 43 -0.80 1.98 23.14
N VAL A 44 -0.01 2.32 22.12
CA VAL A 44 0.29 1.41 20.99
C VAL A 44 1.04 0.14 21.43
N HIS A 45 1.96 0.27 22.40
CA HIS A 45 2.82 -0.84 22.87
C HIS A 45 2.72 -1.11 24.38
N SER A 46 1.72 -0.58 25.07
CA SER A 46 1.65 -0.57 26.54
C SER A 46 0.93 -1.78 27.16
N TRP A 47 0.81 -2.92 26.47
CA TRP A 47 0.04 -4.08 26.98
C TRP A 47 0.47 -4.52 28.37
N VAL A 48 1.78 -4.69 28.60
CA VAL A 48 2.30 -5.10 29.92
C VAL A 48 2.02 -4.08 31.03
N MET A 49 1.88 -2.81 30.70
CA MET A 49 1.52 -1.76 31.66
C MET A 49 0.05 -1.82 32.05
N ASN A 50 -0.81 -2.14 31.08
CA ASN A 50 -2.24 -2.30 31.30
C ASN A 50 -2.59 -3.64 31.93
N GLN A 51 -1.78 -4.69 31.66
CA GLN A 51 -1.97 -6.05 32.16
C GLN A 51 -0.61 -6.62 32.67
N PRO A 52 -0.16 -6.22 33.87
CA PRO A 52 1.13 -6.63 34.41
C PRO A 52 1.22 -8.13 34.77
N ALA A 53 0.07 -8.79 34.91
CA ALA A 53 -0.07 -10.23 35.10
C ALA A 53 -1.42 -10.69 34.54
N GLU A 54 -1.53 -11.99 34.27
CA GLU A 54 -2.77 -12.58 33.76
C GLU A 54 -3.99 -12.26 34.64
N GLY A 55 -5.01 -11.68 34.01
CA GLY A 55 -6.26 -11.30 34.69
C GLY A 55 -6.14 -10.09 35.63
N VAL A 56 -4.96 -9.43 35.68
CA VAL A 56 -4.75 -8.24 36.50
C VAL A 56 -4.63 -7.04 35.57
N PHE A 57 -5.58 -6.11 35.67
CA PHE A 57 -5.62 -4.89 34.85
C PHE A 57 -5.40 -3.64 35.69
N ASP A 58 -4.55 -2.73 35.21
CA ASP A 58 -4.25 -1.45 35.84
C ASP A 58 -4.20 -0.34 34.78
N TYR A 59 -5.18 0.52 34.75
CA TYR A 59 -5.27 1.66 33.84
C TYR A 59 -4.92 3.00 34.51
N SER A 60 -4.48 2.98 35.78
CA SER A 60 -4.27 4.20 36.59
C SER A 60 -3.34 5.22 35.92
N ARG A 61 -2.30 4.73 35.21
CA ARG A 61 -1.39 5.57 34.45
C ARG A 61 -2.04 6.08 33.15
N LEU A 62 -2.72 5.21 32.41
CA LEU A 62 -3.39 5.55 31.17
C LEU A 62 -4.54 6.53 31.41
N ASP A 63 -5.28 6.37 32.53
CA ASP A 63 -6.35 7.29 32.93
C ASP A 63 -5.85 8.71 33.13
N LYS A 64 -4.68 8.91 33.76
CA LYS A 64 -4.08 10.22 33.93
C LYS A 64 -3.74 10.86 32.57
N ILE A 65 -3.15 10.08 31.66
CA ILE A 65 -2.79 10.55 30.32
C ILE A 65 -4.04 10.92 29.53
N VAL A 66 -5.06 10.06 29.54
CA VAL A 66 -6.35 10.29 28.88
C VAL A 66 -7.02 11.55 29.43
N SER A 67 -6.99 11.77 30.77
CA SER A 67 -7.54 12.97 31.40
C SER A 67 -6.80 14.23 30.93
N LEU A 68 -5.47 14.25 30.99
CA LEU A 68 -4.65 15.37 30.55
C LEU A 68 -4.91 15.76 29.09
N LEU A 69 -4.99 14.77 28.19
CA LEU A 69 -5.28 14.99 26.77
C LEU A 69 -6.69 15.53 26.58
N THR A 70 -7.67 14.97 27.29
CA THR A 70 -9.07 15.40 27.21
C THR A 70 -9.25 16.81 27.70
N ASP A 71 -8.64 17.18 28.84
CA ASP A 71 -8.68 18.52 29.44
C ASP A 71 -8.02 19.58 28.51
N ALA A 72 -7.01 19.13 27.73
CA ALA A 72 -6.34 19.96 26.73
C ALA A 72 -7.12 20.08 25.40
N GLY A 73 -8.21 19.34 25.23
CA GLY A 73 -9.00 19.29 23.98
C GLY A 73 -8.31 18.51 22.85
N ILE A 74 -7.31 17.68 23.18
CA ILE A 74 -6.59 16.83 22.22
C ILE A 74 -7.33 15.50 22.09
N ARG A 75 -7.74 15.13 20.89
CA ARG A 75 -8.48 13.92 20.57
C ARG A 75 -7.57 12.69 20.63
N ILE A 76 -8.14 11.55 20.92
CA ILE A 76 -7.40 10.32 21.14
C ILE A 76 -7.75 9.28 20.09
N ILE A 77 -6.70 8.69 19.52
CA ILE A 77 -6.72 7.40 18.85
C ILE A 77 -6.16 6.39 19.86
N MET A 78 -6.99 5.42 20.26
CA MET A 78 -6.63 4.46 21.31
C MET A 78 -6.07 3.18 20.71
N GLY A 79 -4.78 2.90 20.95
CA GLY A 79 -4.14 1.63 20.59
C GLY A 79 -4.60 0.49 21.50
N THR A 80 -4.80 -0.69 20.91
CA THR A 80 -5.15 -1.92 21.67
C THR A 80 -3.95 -2.54 22.36
N ALA A 81 -2.72 -2.11 22.01
CA ALA A 81 -1.42 -2.54 22.53
C ALA A 81 -1.00 -3.98 22.18
N THR A 82 -1.79 -4.72 21.42
CA THR A 82 -1.67 -6.16 21.23
C THR A 82 -0.46 -6.61 20.41
N THR A 83 0.22 -5.69 19.73
CA THR A 83 1.47 -5.97 18.98
C THR A 83 2.66 -6.30 19.90
N ALA A 84 2.67 -5.80 21.14
CA ALA A 84 3.76 -5.99 22.09
C ALA A 84 3.37 -6.99 23.17
N VAL A 85 3.52 -8.29 22.88
CA VAL A 85 3.19 -9.38 23.83
C VAL A 85 3.98 -9.22 25.13
N PRO A 86 3.33 -9.18 26.31
CA PRO A 86 3.97 -9.11 27.60
C PRO A 86 4.94 -10.27 27.85
N ASN A 87 6.09 -9.99 28.46
CA ASN A 87 7.10 -11.02 28.76
C ASN A 87 6.57 -12.16 29.63
N TRP A 88 5.66 -11.87 30.56
CA TRP A 88 5.03 -12.90 31.43
C TRP A 88 4.20 -13.87 30.58
N MET A 89 3.53 -13.37 29.54
CA MET A 89 2.66 -14.17 28.66
C MET A 89 3.49 -15.13 27.81
N GLY A 90 4.57 -14.63 27.15
CA GLY A 90 5.47 -15.51 26.38
C GLY A 90 6.22 -16.52 27.23
N LYS A 91 6.42 -16.27 28.54
CA LYS A 91 6.98 -17.25 29.48
C LYS A 91 5.97 -18.29 29.92
N LYS A 92 4.71 -17.89 30.14
CA LYS A 92 3.62 -18.79 30.56
C LYS A 92 3.10 -19.63 29.40
N TYR A 93 3.02 -19.06 28.22
CA TYR A 93 2.49 -19.64 26.99
C TYR A 93 3.52 -19.57 25.85
N PRO A 94 4.60 -20.35 25.89
CA PRO A 94 5.68 -20.26 24.88
C PRO A 94 5.17 -20.44 23.43
N GLU A 95 4.10 -21.21 23.24
CA GLU A 95 3.45 -21.44 21.94
C GLU A 95 2.78 -20.18 21.31
N ILE A 96 2.72 -19.06 22.07
CA ILE A 96 2.33 -17.77 21.52
C ILE A 96 3.43 -17.22 20.60
N MET A 97 4.70 -17.52 20.87
CA MET A 97 5.81 -16.96 20.11
C MET A 97 5.90 -17.60 18.74
N MET A 98 6.26 -16.78 17.74
CA MET A 98 6.33 -17.24 16.34
C MET A 98 7.52 -18.18 16.10
N THR A 99 7.38 -18.99 15.06
CA THR A 99 8.47 -19.70 14.39
C THR A 99 8.61 -19.12 12.99
N ASP A 100 9.81 -18.77 12.57
CA ASP A 100 10.05 -18.22 11.24
C ASP A 100 10.18 -19.29 10.15
N ILE A 101 10.41 -18.85 8.91
CA ILE A 101 10.58 -19.74 7.76
C ILE A 101 11.80 -20.67 7.89
N ASN A 102 12.79 -20.31 8.71
CA ASN A 102 13.99 -21.11 9.00
C ASN A 102 13.80 -22.08 10.18
N ASP A 103 12.59 -22.25 10.65
CA ASP A 103 12.23 -23.06 11.81
C ASP A 103 12.84 -22.57 13.13
N LEU A 104 13.19 -21.27 13.20
CA LEU A 104 13.67 -20.66 14.44
C LEU A 104 12.47 -20.21 15.28
N HIS A 105 12.34 -20.81 16.46
CA HIS A 105 11.34 -20.40 17.44
C HIS A 105 11.83 -19.18 18.23
N TYR A 106 11.09 -18.08 18.18
CA TYR A 106 11.42 -16.83 18.86
C TYR A 106 11.05 -16.87 20.34
N THR A 107 11.66 -15.98 21.10
CA THR A 107 11.29 -15.69 22.50
C THR A 107 10.89 -14.24 22.63
N THR A 108 10.40 -13.82 23.80
CA THR A 108 10.00 -12.43 24.07
C THR A 108 11.15 -11.45 23.88
N GLY A 109 10.86 -10.19 23.57
CA GLY A 109 11.85 -9.12 23.53
C GLY A 109 11.73 -8.13 22.37
N ARG A 110 10.86 -8.38 21.39
CA ARG A 110 10.51 -7.43 20.34
C ARG A 110 9.03 -7.49 20.02
N ARG A 111 8.50 -6.48 19.31
CA ARG A 111 7.14 -6.47 18.81
C ARG A 111 6.94 -7.42 17.63
N GLU A 112 5.71 -7.78 17.30
CA GLU A 112 5.26 -8.56 16.13
C GLU A 112 5.69 -10.04 16.09
N ILE A 113 6.44 -10.58 17.06
CA ILE A 113 6.95 -11.96 17.04
C ILE A 113 6.02 -12.96 17.72
N TYR A 114 4.75 -12.92 17.39
CA TYR A 114 3.73 -13.82 17.92
C TYR A 114 2.98 -14.59 16.81
N CYS A 115 2.35 -15.69 17.19
CA CYS A 115 1.55 -16.52 16.30
C CYS A 115 0.09 -16.08 16.31
N THR A 116 -0.42 -15.55 15.19
CA THR A 116 -1.83 -15.18 15.01
C THR A 116 -2.80 -16.36 15.13
N ASN A 117 -2.30 -17.60 15.03
CA ASN A 117 -3.08 -18.84 15.16
C ASN A 117 -2.97 -19.48 16.53
N SER A 118 -2.21 -18.92 17.49
CA SER A 118 -2.17 -19.41 18.85
C SER A 118 -3.52 -19.22 19.54
N PRO A 119 -4.15 -20.28 20.07
CA PRO A 119 -5.40 -20.15 20.82
C PRO A 119 -5.25 -19.26 22.06
N ASP A 120 -4.08 -19.31 22.73
CA ASP A 120 -3.78 -18.50 23.90
C ASP A 120 -3.64 -17.02 23.52
N TYR A 121 -2.94 -16.70 22.42
CA TYR A 121 -2.85 -15.32 21.93
C TYR A 121 -4.25 -14.77 21.59
N ARG A 122 -5.06 -15.49 20.83
CA ARG A 122 -6.44 -15.09 20.45
C ARG A 122 -7.34 -14.88 21.67
N ARG A 123 -7.19 -15.71 22.71
CA ARG A 123 -7.91 -15.54 23.99
C ARG A 123 -7.48 -14.27 24.71
N GLU A 124 -6.17 -14.05 24.82
CA GLU A 124 -5.61 -12.92 25.57
C GLU A 124 -5.86 -11.58 24.90
N ILE A 125 -5.75 -11.47 23.55
CA ILE A 125 -6.12 -10.22 22.84
C ILE A 125 -7.59 -9.89 23.06
N LYS A 126 -8.47 -10.89 22.94
CA LYS A 126 -9.90 -10.69 23.22
C LYS A 126 -10.12 -10.16 24.63
N THR A 127 -9.52 -10.80 25.62
CA THR A 127 -9.67 -10.43 27.04
C THR A 127 -9.13 -9.02 27.29
N ALA A 128 -7.93 -8.71 26.81
CA ALA A 128 -7.31 -7.39 27.01
C ALA A 128 -8.13 -6.27 26.35
N VAL A 129 -8.57 -6.48 25.11
CA VAL A 129 -9.32 -5.47 24.37
C VAL A 129 -10.73 -5.28 24.90
N GLU A 130 -11.41 -6.36 25.35
CA GLU A 130 -12.72 -6.25 26.03
C GLU A 130 -12.61 -5.40 27.32
N HIS A 131 -11.60 -5.66 28.16
CA HIS A 131 -11.38 -4.88 29.38
C HIS A 131 -11.06 -3.41 29.08
N LEU A 132 -10.22 -3.14 28.08
CA LEU A 132 -9.88 -1.78 27.66
C LEU A 132 -11.11 -1.03 27.12
N ALA A 133 -11.89 -1.68 26.27
CA ALA A 133 -13.09 -1.10 25.67
C ALA A 133 -14.18 -0.85 26.73
N GLU A 134 -14.39 -1.78 27.66
CA GLU A 134 -15.32 -1.65 28.78
C GLU A 134 -14.93 -0.44 29.67
N HIS A 135 -13.62 -0.30 29.99
CA HIS A 135 -13.11 0.79 30.84
C HIS A 135 -13.34 2.16 30.20
N TYR A 136 -13.12 2.28 28.88
CA TYR A 136 -13.22 3.57 28.17
C TYR A 136 -14.53 3.78 27.38
N GLN A 137 -15.55 2.91 27.52
CA GLN A 137 -16.78 2.96 26.71
C GLN A 137 -17.53 4.30 26.75
N SER A 138 -17.42 5.05 27.84
CA SER A 138 -18.07 6.36 28.01
C SER A 138 -17.22 7.56 27.55
N ASN A 139 -15.95 7.34 27.19
CA ASN A 139 -15.03 8.41 26.82
C ASN A 139 -15.26 8.87 25.38
N GLN A 140 -15.98 9.98 25.21
CA GLN A 140 -16.30 10.56 23.90
C GLN A 140 -15.09 11.21 23.20
N ASN A 141 -13.94 11.36 23.88
CA ASN A 141 -12.73 11.94 23.29
C ASN A 141 -11.89 10.90 22.53
N ILE A 142 -12.13 9.60 22.74
CA ILE A 142 -11.58 8.53 21.91
C ILE A 142 -12.39 8.49 20.61
N LYS A 143 -11.75 8.85 19.49
CA LYS A 143 -12.41 9.01 18.18
C LYS A 143 -12.24 7.79 17.28
N LEU A 144 -11.14 7.05 17.48
CA LEU A 144 -10.75 5.89 16.67
C LEU A 144 -10.01 4.89 17.56
N TRP A 145 -10.19 3.61 17.28
CA TRP A 145 -9.45 2.52 17.91
C TRP A 145 -8.44 1.96 16.91
N HIS A 146 -7.18 1.87 17.34
CA HIS A 146 -6.07 1.37 16.55
C HIS A 146 -5.72 -0.05 16.99
N MET A 147 -6.11 -1.03 16.16
CA MET A 147 -5.91 -2.46 16.42
C MET A 147 -4.48 -2.86 16.08
N ALA A 148 -3.76 -3.41 17.04
CA ALA A 148 -2.35 -3.80 16.90
C ALA A 148 -1.46 -2.66 16.35
N ASN A 149 -0.39 -2.93 15.64
CA ASN A 149 0.45 -1.95 14.93
C ASN A 149 1.38 -2.64 13.93
N GLU A 150 1.33 -2.26 12.67
CA GLU A 150 2.25 -2.65 11.57
C GLU A 150 2.53 -4.16 11.47
N VAL A 151 1.58 -5.02 11.78
CA VAL A 151 1.80 -6.48 11.77
C VAL A 151 2.03 -6.97 10.34
N GLY A 152 3.15 -7.67 10.13
CA GLY A 152 3.52 -8.14 8.79
C GLY A 152 4.43 -9.36 8.77
N LEU A 153 4.85 -9.88 9.94
CA LEU A 153 5.68 -11.08 10.03
C LEU A 153 4.84 -12.34 9.93
N VAL A 154 5.31 -13.31 9.13
CA VAL A 154 4.61 -14.58 8.88
C VAL A 154 5.15 -15.67 9.82
N CYS A 155 4.25 -16.37 10.50
CA CYS A 155 4.58 -17.46 11.43
C CYS A 155 4.35 -18.83 10.79
N TYR A 156 5.23 -19.79 11.05
CA TYR A 156 5.25 -21.13 10.46
C TYR A 156 5.21 -22.26 11.53
N CYS A 157 4.70 -21.99 12.73
CA CYS A 157 4.65 -22.95 13.83
C CYS A 157 3.53 -24.01 13.68
N ASP A 158 3.48 -24.98 14.60
CA ASP A 158 2.48 -26.03 14.61
C ASP A 158 1.03 -25.52 14.72
N ASN A 159 0.79 -24.41 15.42
CA ASN A 159 -0.54 -23.80 15.46
C ASN A 159 -0.95 -23.29 14.07
N CYS A 160 0.00 -22.72 13.34
CA CYS A 160 -0.20 -22.32 11.95
C CYS A 160 -0.43 -23.53 11.04
N ALA A 161 0.32 -24.63 11.20
CA ALA A 161 0.12 -25.85 10.42
C ALA A 161 -1.30 -26.41 10.61
N LYS A 162 -1.76 -26.53 11.86
CA LYS A 162 -3.13 -26.97 12.16
C LYS A 162 -4.20 -26.04 11.59
N ALA A 163 -4.00 -24.73 11.67
CA ALA A 163 -4.93 -23.74 11.13
C ALA A 163 -4.94 -23.76 9.60
N TYR A 164 -3.77 -23.90 8.97
CA TYR A 164 -3.62 -23.98 7.51
C TYR A 164 -4.36 -25.19 6.93
N ARG A 165 -4.21 -26.36 7.54
CA ARG A 165 -4.93 -27.56 7.12
C ARG A 165 -6.45 -27.38 7.23
N ARG A 166 -6.97 -26.70 8.29
CA ARG A 166 -8.40 -26.36 8.39
C ARG A 166 -8.85 -25.40 7.29
N TYR A 167 -8.04 -24.38 7.01
CA TYR A 167 -8.28 -23.43 5.92
C TYR A 167 -8.36 -24.15 4.57
N LEU A 168 -7.41 -25.02 4.27
CA LEU A 168 -7.38 -25.79 3.02
C LEU A 168 -8.57 -26.73 2.89
N ARG A 169 -8.94 -27.44 3.97
CA ARG A 169 -10.16 -28.29 3.97
C ARG A 169 -11.42 -27.47 3.66
N LYS A 170 -11.52 -26.28 4.20
CA LYS A 170 -12.66 -25.38 3.94
C LYS A 170 -12.67 -24.89 2.49
N LYS A 171 -11.49 -24.56 1.94
CA LYS A 171 -11.35 -24.00 0.58
C LYS A 171 -11.56 -25.06 -0.50
N PHE A 172 -10.90 -26.20 -0.38
CA PHE A 172 -10.86 -27.22 -1.43
C PHE A 172 -11.90 -28.35 -1.23
N GLY A 173 -12.42 -28.51 -0.05
CA GLY A 173 -13.41 -29.55 0.28
C GLY A 173 -12.80 -30.94 0.39
N THR A 174 -12.22 -31.47 -0.66
CA THR A 174 -11.59 -32.80 -0.70
C THR A 174 -10.09 -32.68 -0.99
N LEU A 175 -9.32 -33.68 -0.56
CA LEU A 175 -7.89 -33.77 -0.81
C LEU A 175 -7.60 -34.01 -2.30
N ASP A 176 -8.45 -34.80 -2.98
CA ASP A 176 -8.34 -35.02 -4.42
C ASP A 176 -8.46 -33.72 -5.21
N ASN A 177 -9.44 -32.86 -4.85
CA ASN A 177 -9.61 -31.56 -5.48
C ASN A 177 -8.39 -30.64 -5.23
N LEU A 178 -7.83 -30.66 -4.01
CA LEU A 178 -6.59 -29.91 -3.73
C LEU A 178 -5.44 -30.43 -4.58
N ASN A 179 -5.24 -31.75 -4.64
CA ASN A 179 -4.18 -32.37 -5.43
C ASN A 179 -4.30 -32.04 -6.92
N GLU A 180 -5.52 -32.03 -7.46
CA GLU A 180 -5.80 -31.66 -8.84
C GLU A 180 -5.47 -30.19 -9.10
N GLN A 181 -6.02 -29.29 -8.30
CA GLN A 181 -5.83 -27.84 -8.46
C GLN A 181 -4.38 -27.38 -8.25
N TRP A 182 -3.64 -28.04 -7.36
CA TRP A 182 -2.23 -27.74 -7.11
C TRP A 182 -1.27 -28.52 -8.01
N THR A 183 -1.78 -29.40 -8.86
CA THR A 183 -0.97 -30.27 -9.73
C THR A 183 0.12 -31.01 -8.94
N THR A 184 -0.24 -31.57 -7.77
CA THR A 184 0.70 -32.20 -6.82
C THR A 184 1.38 -33.46 -7.36
N ALA A 185 0.97 -33.97 -8.53
CA ALA A 185 1.67 -35.05 -9.25
C ALA A 185 3.10 -34.67 -9.65
N PHE A 186 3.43 -33.35 -9.70
CA PHE A 186 4.78 -32.90 -9.96
C PHE A 186 5.73 -33.42 -8.87
N TRP A 187 6.80 -34.11 -9.30
CA TRP A 187 7.76 -34.83 -8.44
C TRP A 187 7.15 -35.84 -7.46
N GLY A 188 5.90 -36.26 -7.66
CA GLY A 188 5.23 -37.24 -6.81
C GLY A 188 4.81 -36.70 -5.43
N HIS A 189 4.56 -35.40 -5.30
CA HIS A 189 4.13 -34.76 -4.06
C HIS A 189 2.63 -34.87 -3.77
N THR A 190 1.92 -35.82 -4.38
CA THR A 190 0.49 -36.05 -4.15
C THR A 190 0.23 -36.40 -2.70
N TYR A 191 -0.62 -35.62 -2.06
CA TYR A 191 -1.06 -35.86 -0.68
C TYR A 191 -2.09 -36.97 -0.61
N THR A 192 -1.92 -37.88 0.35
CA THR A 192 -2.87 -38.96 0.66
C THR A 192 -3.59 -38.75 1.99
N ASP A 193 -3.12 -37.80 2.78
CA ASP A 193 -3.74 -37.36 4.04
C ASP A 193 -3.48 -35.85 4.24
N TRP A 194 -4.46 -35.15 4.80
CA TRP A 194 -4.34 -33.74 5.13
C TRP A 194 -3.21 -33.42 6.12
N GLU A 195 -2.91 -34.35 7.01
CA GLU A 195 -1.83 -34.18 8.01
C GLU A 195 -0.41 -34.20 7.40
N GLN A 196 -0.29 -34.54 6.11
CA GLN A 196 0.98 -34.48 5.35
C GLN A 196 1.30 -33.07 4.87
N ILE A 197 0.33 -32.15 4.92
CA ILE A 197 0.55 -30.77 4.46
C ILE A 197 1.12 -29.94 5.61
N ASP A 198 2.36 -29.47 5.45
CA ASP A 198 3.07 -28.61 6.38
C ASP A 198 3.25 -27.18 5.80
N PRO A 199 3.46 -26.16 6.63
CA PRO A 199 3.83 -24.83 6.15
C PRO A 199 5.10 -24.85 5.31
N PRO A 200 5.19 -24.05 4.23
CA PRO A 200 6.37 -23.99 3.35
C PRO A 200 7.53 -23.28 4.04
N LYS A 201 8.50 -24.03 4.56
CA LYS A 201 9.67 -23.53 5.28
C LYS A 201 10.95 -24.25 4.84
N THR A 202 12.12 -23.85 5.32
CA THR A 202 13.42 -24.42 4.93
C THR A 202 13.57 -25.91 5.21
N THR A 203 12.79 -26.44 6.13
CA THR A 203 12.75 -27.89 6.44
C THR A 203 11.75 -28.67 5.58
N THR A 204 10.96 -27.97 4.74
CA THR A 204 9.97 -28.60 3.84
C THR A 204 10.29 -28.28 2.38
N GLU A 205 9.90 -27.11 1.85
CA GLU A 205 10.06 -26.85 0.43
C GLU A 205 10.68 -25.50 0.04
N PHE A 206 11.05 -24.67 1.00
CA PHE A 206 11.80 -23.45 0.73
C PHE A 206 13.31 -23.70 0.80
N ALA A 207 14.03 -23.41 -0.25
CA ALA A 207 15.50 -23.49 -0.29
C ALA A 207 16.09 -22.08 -0.47
N PRO A 208 16.68 -21.49 0.57
CA PRO A 208 17.41 -20.23 0.42
C PRO A 208 18.72 -20.48 -0.33
N ASN A 209 19.15 -19.52 -1.15
CA ASN A 209 20.39 -19.56 -1.92
C ASN A 209 20.59 -20.88 -2.67
N MET A 210 19.58 -21.29 -3.43
CA MET A 210 19.56 -22.54 -4.19
C MET A 210 20.81 -22.71 -5.05
N ASN A 211 21.43 -23.88 -4.99
CA ASN A 211 22.68 -24.21 -5.68
C ASN A 211 23.87 -23.29 -5.33
N GLY A 212 23.86 -22.65 -4.16
CA GLY A 212 24.92 -21.73 -3.72
C GLY A 212 24.96 -20.41 -4.46
N ILE A 213 23.87 -20.02 -5.09
CA ILE A 213 23.70 -18.71 -5.75
C ILE A 213 23.03 -17.77 -4.76
N ASP A 214 23.77 -16.77 -4.28
CA ASP A 214 23.25 -15.74 -3.36
C ASP A 214 22.05 -15.01 -3.99
N GLY A 215 20.98 -14.87 -3.19
CA GLY A 215 19.75 -14.23 -3.63
C GLY A 215 18.89 -15.07 -4.57
N PHE A 216 19.22 -16.34 -4.76
CA PHE A 216 18.39 -17.28 -5.48
C PHE A 216 17.62 -18.19 -4.51
N ASP A 217 16.60 -17.62 -3.89
CA ASP A 217 15.65 -18.38 -3.08
C ASP A 217 14.66 -19.11 -3.99
N CYS A 218 14.29 -20.33 -3.61
CA CYS A 218 13.39 -21.16 -4.40
C CYS A 218 12.34 -21.84 -3.51
N HIS A 219 11.08 -21.71 -3.90
CA HIS A 219 10.01 -22.59 -3.46
C HIS A 219 9.82 -23.67 -4.51
N PHE A 220 9.98 -24.93 -4.13
CA PHE A 220 9.84 -26.07 -5.06
C PHE A 220 8.38 -26.22 -5.55
N ARG A 221 7.41 -25.74 -4.75
CA ARG A 221 6.00 -25.63 -5.14
C ARG A 221 5.46 -24.24 -4.74
N SER A 222 5.53 -23.35 -5.70
CA SER A 222 5.09 -21.94 -5.51
C SER A 222 3.63 -21.84 -5.06
N THR A 223 2.75 -22.69 -5.60
CA THR A 223 1.33 -22.76 -5.23
C THR A 223 1.11 -22.86 -3.73
N GLU A 224 1.88 -23.70 -3.02
CA GLU A 224 1.77 -23.89 -1.59
C GLU A 224 2.22 -22.64 -0.83
N ALA A 225 3.32 -22.02 -1.25
CA ALA A 225 3.83 -20.80 -0.64
C ALA A 225 2.86 -19.62 -0.84
N ILE A 226 2.31 -19.46 -2.03
CA ILE A 226 1.30 -18.44 -2.36
C ILE A 226 0.04 -18.65 -1.50
N GLU A 227 -0.45 -19.89 -1.43
CA GLU A 227 -1.64 -20.22 -0.65
C GLU A 227 -1.41 -20.00 0.85
N TYR A 228 -0.18 -20.24 1.33
CA TYR A 228 0.17 -19.98 2.72
C TYR A 228 0.13 -18.49 3.07
N LEU A 229 0.57 -17.60 2.19
CA LEU A 229 0.48 -16.15 2.38
C LEU A 229 -0.97 -15.66 2.35
N ARG A 230 -1.83 -16.23 1.50
CA ARG A 230 -3.28 -15.98 1.52
C ARG A 230 -3.89 -16.39 2.85
N PHE A 231 -3.59 -17.60 3.29
CA PHE A 231 -4.02 -18.12 4.59
C PHE A 231 -3.56 -17.21 5.74
N PHE A 232 -2.30 -16.78 5.72
CA PHE A 232 -1.76 -15.98 6.81
C PHE A 232 -2.39 -14.57 6.83
N SER A 233 -2.65 -13.97 5.67
CA SER A 233 -3.40 -12.71 5.55
C SER A 233 -4.81 -12.84 6.14
N GLU A 234 -5.52 -13.95 5.88
CA GLU A 234 -6.82 -14.24 6.49
C GLU A 234 -6.70 -14.46 8.01
N SER A 235 -5.67 -15.17 8.46
CA SER A 235 -5.42 -15.40 9.88
C SER A 235 -5.17 -14.11 10.67
N LEU A 236 -4.45 -13.16 10.07
CA LEU A 236 -4.24 -11.84 10.65
C LEU A 236 -5.54 -11.04 10.68
N ARG A 237 -6.32 -11.06 9.58
CA ARG A 237 -7.66 -10.46 9.54
C ARG A 237 -8.56 -10.97 10.65
N GLU A 238 -8.56 -12.28 10.90
CA GLU A 238 -9.33 -12.87 12.00
C GLU A 238 -8.91 -12.33 13.38
N CYS A 239 -7.63 -12.06 13.61
CA CYS A 239 -7.16 -11.40 14.84
C CYS A 239 -7.73 -9.98 14.96
N TYR A 240 -7.72 -9.21 13.89
CA TYR A 240 -8.34 -7.87 13.90
C TYR A 240 -9.85 -7.93 14.07
N GLU A 241 -10.53 -8.94 13.55
CA GLU A 241 -11.96 -9.16 13.82
C GLU A 241 -12.23 -9.45 15.29
N ILE A 242 -11.38 -10.24 15.95
CA ILE A 242 -11.49 -10.48 17.40
C ILE A 242 -11.37 -9.17 18.18
N GLU A 243 -10.41 -8.31 17.84
CA GLU A 243 -10.23 -7.01 18.49
C GLU A 243 -11.40 -6.06 18.19
N ARG A 244 -11.81 -5.95 16.92
CA ARG A 244 -12.97 -5.16 16.50
C ARG A 244 -14.23 -5.58 17.25
N ASP A 245 -14.52 -6.86 17.28
CA ASP A 245 -15.73 -7.39 17.92
C ASP A 245 -15.69 -7.20 19.44
N ALA A 246 -14.51 -7.27 20.06
CA ALA A 246 -14.30 -6.94 21.47
C ALA A 246 -14.59 -5.46 21.77
N ILE A 247 -14.18 -4.54 20.88
CA ILE A 247 -14.48 -3.11 20.98
C ILE A 247 -15.97 -2.87 20.75
N HIS A 248 -16.55 -3.43 19.69
CA HIS A 248 -17.96 -3.24 19.33
C HIS A 248 -18.94 -3.81 20.34
N LYS A 249 -18.53 -4.75 21.17
CA LYS A 249 -19.33 -5.26 22.28
C LYS A 249 -19.75 -4.16 23.26
N TYR A 250 -18.88 -3.18 23.49
CA TYR A 250 -19.11 -2.07 24.42
C TYR A 250 -19.38 -0.74 23.71
N ILE A 251 -18.85 -0.56 22.50
CA ILE A 251 -18.93 0.66 21.70
C ILE A 251 -19.32 0.30 20.25
N PRO A 252 -20.60 -0.02 19.98
CA PRO A 252 -21.04 -0.56 18.70
C PRO A 252 -20.68 0.28 17.47
N ASP A 253 -20.61 1.61 17.61
CA ASP A 253 -20.34 2.57 16.53
C ASP A 253 -18.87 3.06 16.53
N ALA A 254 -17.97 2.35 17.21
CA ALA A 254 -16.56 2.70 17.23
C ALA A 254 -15.96 2.55 15.82
N LEU A 255 -15.24 3.55 15.35
CA LEU A 255 -14.36 3.39 14.21
C LEU A 255 -13.12 2.61 14.64
N VAL A 256 -12.70 1.65 13.81
CA VAL A 256 -11.51 0.83 14.02
C VAL A 256 -10.59 0.91 12.83
N THR A 257 -9.29 0.86 13.05
CA THR A 257 -8.25 0.82 12.02
C THR A 257 -7.11 -0.09 12.44
N ASN A 258 -6.32 -0.50 11.47
CA ASN A 258 -4.94 -0.95 11.65
C ASN A 258 -4.05 -0.15 10.69
N ASN A 259 -2.85 0.18 11.11
CA ASN A 259 -1.87 0.83 10.24
C ASN A 259 -0.94 -0.22 9.60
N PHE A 260 -0.31 0.17 8.50
CA PHE A 260 0.63 -0.69 7.80
C PHE A 260 1.59 0.08 6.90
N GLN A 261 2.72 -0.57 6.62
CA GLN A 261 3.54 -0.35 5.43
C GLN A 261 3.37 -1.55 4.50
N PHE A 262 3.45 -1.35 3.18
CA PHE A 262 3.36 -2.49 2.26
C PHE A 262 4.51 -3.46 2.47
N ARG A 263 4.16 -4.70 2.81
CA ARG A 263 5.04 -5.86 2.97
C ARG A 263 4.47 -7.03 2.17
N THR A 264 4.79 -8.24 2.53
CA THR A 264 4.42 -9.47 1.79
C THR A 264 2.93 -9.84 1.86
N LEU A 265 2.13 -9.27 2.78
CA LEU A 265 0.73 -9.66 2.99
C LEU A 265 -0.25 -8.99 2.02
N ASP A 266 -1.37 -9.62 1.78
CA ASP A 266 -2.49 -9.04 1.03
C ASP A 266 -3.28 -8.06 1.93
N TYR A 267 -2.98 -6.78 1.80
CA TYR A 267 -3.60 -5.74 2.65
C TYR A 267 -5.09 -5.51 2.37
N ARG A 268 -5.62 -5.92 1.23
CA ARG A 268 -7.08 -5.90 1.01
C ARG A 268 -7.77 -6.88 1.94
N ARG A 269 -7.19 -8.08 2.10
CA ARG A 269 -7.69 -9.08 3.05
C ARG A 269 -7.49 -8.62 4.48
N VAL A 270 -6.27 -8.20 4.81
CA VAL A 270 -5.89 -7.77 6.16
C VAL A 270 -6.75 -6.60 6.64
N CYS A 271 -6.92 -5.57 5.82
CA CYS A 271 -7.67 -4.35 6.18
C CYS A 271 -9.19 -4.50 6.10
N ALA A 272 -9.73 -5.64 5.65
CA ALA A 272 -11.18 -5.85 5.57
C ALA A 272 -11.89 -5.81 6.94
N ALA A 273 -11.17 -6.00 8.05
CA ALA A 273 -11.69 -5.85 9.40
C ALA A 273 -11.82 -4.37 9.85
N SER A 274 -11.15 -3.44 9.17
CA SER A 274 -11.06 -2.04 9.55
C SER A 274 -12.20 -1.20 8.96
N SER A 275 -12.65 -0.19 9.70
CA SER A 275 -13.60 0.82 9.20
C SER A 275 -12.92 1.87 8.33
N VAL A 276 -11.63 2.10 8.59
CA VAL A 276 -10.79 3.14 7.97
C VAL A 276 -9.46 2.50 7.60
N ILE A 277 -8.97 2.79 6.40
CA ILE A 277 -7.60 2.45 5.99
C ILE A 277 -6.63 3.46 6.62
N ALA A 278 -5.56 2.99 7.24
CA ALA A 278 -4.49 3.84 7.76
C ALA A 278 -3.13 3.35 7.24
N TYR A 279 -2.34 4.29 6.74
CA TYR A 279 -1.06 4.02 6.08
C TYR A 279 0.09 4.80 6.72
N ASP A 280 1.25 4.14 6.82
CA ASP A 280 2.47 4.71 7.37
C ASP A 280 3.44 5.01 6.23
N SER A 281 3.62 6.31 5.99
CA SER A 281 4.35 6.83 4.83
C SER A 281 5.74 7.30 5.19
N TYR A 282 6.73 6.52 4.80
CA TYR A 282 8.15 6.82 5.02
C TYR A 282 8.95 6.78 3.72
N PRO A 283 8.70 7.72 2.78
CA PRO A 283 9.41 7.73 1.51
C PRO A 283 10.93 7.84 1.72
N ALA A 284 11.69 7.02 1.00
CA ALA A 284 13.14 7.07 1.04
C ALA A 284 13.66 8.40 0.44
N PRO A 285 14.82 8.92 0.89
CA PRO A 285 15.34 10.22 0.43
C PRO A 285 15.55 10.33 -1.08
N ASP A 286 15.93 9.21 -1.72
CA ASP A 286 16.21 9.13 -3.16
C ASP A 286 15.06 8.50 -3.96
N GLU A 287 13.90 8.30 -3.32
CA GLU A 287 12.73 7.69 -3.95
C GLU A 287 12.07 8.65 -4.93
N HIS A 288 11.67 8.12 -6.08
CA HIS A 288 10.91 8.92 -7.04
C HIS A 288 9.55 9.35 -6.44
N PRO A 289 9.14 10.63 -6.58
CA PRO A 289 7.89 11.12 -5.98
C PRO A 289 6.64 10.32 -6.36
N ALA A 290 6.58 9.72 -7.54
CA ALA A 290 5.47 8.90 -8.00
C ALA A 290 5.23 7.66 -7.13
N LYS A 291 6.26 7.10 -6.48
CA LYS A 291 6.11 5.90 -5.66
C LYS A 291 5.24 6.16 -4.43
N SER A 292 5.50 7.23 -3.68
CA SER A 292 4.63 7.60 -2.55
C SER A 292 3.22 7.96 -3.01
N ALA A 293 3.06 8.64 -4.17
CA ALA A 293 1.76 8.90 -4.78
C ALA A 293 1.02 7.59 -5.08
N MET A 294 1.69 6.61 -5.69
CA MET A 294 1.13 5.29 -5.97
C MET A 294 0.66 4.58 -4.70
N CYS A 295 1.46 4.63 -3.62
CA CYS A 295 1.06 4.04 -2.34
C CYS A 295 -0.21 4.68 -1.77
N TYR A 296 -0.37 6.00 -1.89
CA TYR A 296 -1.59 6.69 -1.47
C TYR A 296 -2.80 6.29 -2.33
N ASP A 297 -2.62 6.16 -3.63
CA ASP A 297 -3.69 5.72 -4.54
C ASP A 297 -4.05 4.24 -4.32
N ILE A 298 -3.10 3.37 -3.94
CA ILE A 298 -3.40 2.00 -3.48
C ILE A 298 -4.29 2.05 -2.23
N CYS A 299 -3.93 2.85 -1.22
CA CYS A 299 -4.70 2.96 0.02
C CYS A 299 -6.13 3.45 -0.23
N ARG A 300 -6.31 4.41 -1.14
CA ARG A 300 -7.64 4.88 -1.58
C ARG A 300 -8.46 3.76 -2.23
N GLY A 301 -7.83 2.80 -2.89
CA GLY A 301 -8.48 1.68 -3.58
C GLY A 301 -8.71 0.41 -2.74
N LEU A 302 -8.16 0.31 -1.52
CA LEU A 302 -8.20 -0.94 -0.75
C LEU A 302 -9.60 -1.38 -0.32
N HIS A 303 -10.47 -0.47 0.13
CA HIS A 303 -11.86 -0.81 0.50
C HIS A 303 -12.81 -0.72 -0.69
N ALA A 304 -12.73 0.38 -1.41
CA ALA A 304 -13.50 0.64 -2.62
C ALA A 304 -12.88 1.85 -3.34
N PRO A 305 -13.02 1.95 -4.66
CA PRO A 305 -12.51 3.09 -5.41
C PRO A 305 -13.00 4.43 -4.84
N GLY A 306 -12.11 5.42 -4.78
CA GLY A 306 -12.42 6.77 -4.32
C GLY A 306 -12.64 6.95 -2.81
N LYS A 307 -12.46 5.92 -1.97
CA LYS A 307 -12.59 6.05 -0.51
C LYS A 307 -11.35 6.71 0.09
N ASN A 308 -11.60 7.74 0.90
CA ASN A 308 -10.53 8.43 1.65
C ASN A 308 -9.90 7.51 2.70
N PHE A 309 -8.63 7.78 3.03
CA PHE A 309 -7.81 7.02 3.97
C PHE A 309 -7.16 7.96 5.01
N MET A 310 -6.42 7.42 5.97
CA MET A 310 -5.61 8.17 6.92
C MET A 310 -4.12 8.00 6.63
N LEU A 311 -3.36 9.10 6.66
CA LEU A 311 -1.93 9.05 6.92
C LEU A 311 -1.75 8.97 8.44
N MET A 312 -1.40 7.77 8.92
CA MET A 312 -1.31 7.46 10.33
C MET A 312 0.07 7.79 10.89
N GLU A 313 1.10 7.53 10.10
CA GLU A 313 2.48 7.84 10.44
C GLU A 313 3.23 8.48 9.27
N MET A 314 4.02 9.48 9.59
CA MET A 314 5.06 10.09 8.76
C MET A 314 6.18 10.55 9.70
N THR A 315 7.40 10.71 9.20
CA THR A 315 8.43 11.32 10.06
C THR A 315 8.51 12.83 9.84
N PRO A 316 8.56 13.64 10.91
CA PRO A 316 8.76 15.08 10.77
C PRO A 316 10.23 15.45 10.47
N SER A 317 11.17 14.49 10.56
CA SER A 317 12.59 14.69 10.29
C SER A 317 13.23 13.40 9.76
N GLN A 318 14.07 12.71 10.55
CA GLN A 318 14.77 11.49 10.15
C GLN A 318 13.93 10.22 10.37
N ALA A 319 14.08 9.23 9.48
CA ALA A 319 13.59 7.87 9.69
C ALA A 319 14.76 6.97 10.14
N SER A 320 14.81 6.59 11.42
CA SER A 320 16.01 6.01 12.06
C SER A 320 16.44 4.63 11.56
N TRP A 321 15.59 3.91 10.84
CA TRP A 321 15.88 2.58 10.30
C TRP A 321 16.49 2.58 8.89
N ALA A 322 16.60 3.74 8.25
CA ALA A 322 17.27 3.83 6.96
C ALA A 322 18.79 3.63 7.11
N GLN A 323 19.45 3.09 6.09
CA GLN A 323 20.91 2.91 6.09
C GLN A 323 21.67 4.23 6.29
N THR A 324 21.17 5.32 5.69
CA THR A 324 21.59 6.70 5.91
C THR A 324 20.38 7.50 6.34
N VAL A 325 20.51 8.29 7.39
CA VAL A 325 19.40 8.97 8.07
C VAL A 325 19.48 10.49 7.91
N PRO A 326 19.21 11.03 6.70
CA PRO A 326 19.23 12.47 6.48
C PRO A 326 18.03 13.14 7.14
N VAL A 327 18.20 14.39 7.55
CA VAL A 327 17.08 15.24 7.95
C VAL A 327 16.26 15.63 6.72
N LYS A 328 14.95 15.73 6.85
CA LYS A 328 14.12 16.31 5.81
C LYS A 328 14.52 17.76 5.54
N ARG A 329 14.54 18.14 4.27
CA ARG A 329 14.83 19.51 3.87
C ARG A 329 13.66 20.44 4.18
N PRO A 330 13.88 21.75 4.32
CA PRO A 330 12.80 22.71 4.50
C PRO A 330 11.72 22.56 3.43
N GLY A 331 10.45 22.49 3.85
CA GLY A 331 9.28 22.29 2.99
C GLY A 331 8.87 20.83 2.80
N GLU A 332 9.77 19.84 2.98
CA GLU A 332 9.46 18.43 2.70
C GLU A 332 8.39 17.83 3.62
N VAL A 333 8.31 18.26 4.89
CA VAL A 333 7.28 17.78 5.82
C VAL A 333 5.89 18.24 5.36
N GLU A 334 5.76 19.50 5.04
CA GLU A 334 4.54 20.08 4.53
C GLU A 334 4.14 19.48 3.16
N LEU A 335 5.12 19.32 2.27
CA LEU A 335 4.91 18.75 0.93
C LEU A 335 4.32 17.34 1.03
N ILE A 336 4.89 16.44 1.85
CA ILE A 336 4.42 15.06 2.01
C ILE A 336 2.99 15.05 2.58
N ALA A 337 2.72 15.88 3.59
CA ALA A 337 1.41 15.99 4.19
C ALA A 337 0.34 16.45 3.19
N LEU A 338 0.59 17.55 2.47
CA LEU A 338 -0.37 18.12 1.50
C LEU A 338 -0.51 17.25 0.25
N LYS A 339 0.56 16.57 -0.18
CA LYS A 339 0.50 15.55 -1.23
C LYS A 339 -0.45 14.41 -0.82
N GLY A 340 -0.30 13.88 0.40
CA GLY A 340 -1.20 12.85 0.92
C GLY A 340 -2.67 13.30 0.93
N LEU A 341 -2.95 14.53 1.38
CA LEU A 341 -4.31 15.09 1.33
C LEU A 341 -4.83 15.19 -0.12
N GLY A 342 -3.99 15.61 -1.06
CA GLY A 342 -4.32 15.67 -2.48
C GLY A 342 -4.71 14.31 -3.06
N HIS A 343 -4.06 13.22 -2.63
CA HIS A 343 -4.35 11.85 -3.02
C HIS A 343 -5.50 11.18 -2.24
N GLY A 344 -6.16 11.91 -1.33
CA GLY A 344 -7.35 11.43 -0.63
C GLY A 344 -7.14 11.09 0.85
N ALA A 345 -6.01 11.45 1.47
CA ALA A 345 -5.88 11.33 2.92
C ALA A 345 -6.74 12.39 3.62
N ASP A 346 -7.33 12.01 4.77
CA ASP A 346 -8.12 12.89 5.63
C ASP A 346 -7.40 13.20 6.96
N SER A 347 -6.11 12.93 7.07
CA SER A 347 -5.28 13.17 8.25
C SER A 347 -3.83 13.45 7.89
N SER A 348 -3.08 13.97 8.87
CA SER A 348 -1.64 14.21 8.79
C SER A 348 -1.03 13.93 10.16
N LEU A 349 -0.68 12.65 10.42
CA LEU A 349 -0.16 12.19 11.70
C LEU A 349 1.30 11.74 11.54
N PHE A 350 2.06 11.87 12.63
CA PHE A 350 3.50 11.67 12.62
C PHE A 350 3.94 10.64 13.66
N PHE A 351 4.89 9.83 13.33
CA PHE A 351 5.73 9.16 14.29
C PHE A 351 6.98 10.01 14.48
N GLN A 352 7.16 10.73 15.62
CA GLN A 352 6.32 10.73 16.80
C GLN A 352 6.20 12.14 17.42
N ILE A 353 5.37 12.27 18.47
CA ILE A 353 5.21 13.55 19.20
C ILE A 353 6.52 13.90 19.92
N ARG A 354 6.96 13.11 20.91
CA ARG A 354 8.21 13.32 21.65
C ARG A 354 9.22 12.24 21.32
N LYS A 355 10.45 12.62 21.02
CA LYS A 355 11.56 11.76 20.64
C LYS A 355 11.90 10.76 21.73
N ASN A 356 12.03 9.47 21.37
CA ASN A 356 12.37 8.38 22.28
C ASN A 356 13.76 8.57 22.94
N ARG A 357 13.88 8.22 24.23
CA ARG A 357 15.14 8.33 24.98
C ARG A 357 16.11 7.19 24.68
N SER A 358 15.59 6.03 24.29
CA SER A 358 16.37 4.81 24.14
C SER A 358 15.75 3.89 23.10
N GLY A 359 16.35 2.74 22.88
CA GLY A 359 15.86 1.73 21.98
C GLY A 359 16.23 2.00 20.53
N PHE A 360 15.62 1.23 19.63
CA PHE A 360 15.89 1.24 18.21
C PHE A 360 15.60 2.61 17.56
N GLU A 361 14.59 3.33 18.06
CA GLU A 361 14.07 4.57 17.50
C GLU A 361 14.60 5.85 18.18
N LYS A 362 15.61 5.77 19.01
CA LYS A 362 16.18 6.94 19.72
C LYS A 362 16.71 8.06 18.80
N PHE A 363 17.00 7.75 17.55
CA PHE A 363 17.42 8.72 16.54
C PHE A 363 16.29 9.08 15.54
N HIS A 364 15.09 8.50 15.71
CA HIS A 364 13.96 8.89 14.87
C HIS A 364 13.56 10.34 15.13
N GLY A 365 13.15 11.03 14.08
CA GLY A 365 12.65 12.41 14.18
C GLY A 365 11.37 12.47 15.00
N ALA A 366 11.15 13.63 15.63
CA ALA A 366 9.94 13.87 16.41
C ALA A 366 9.47 15.31 16.28
N MET A 367 8.20 15.57 16.60
CA MET A 367 7.67 16.93 16.63
C MET A 367 8.33 17.73 17.77
N ILE A 368 8.58 17.08 18.92
CA ILE A 368 9.32 17.61 20.06
C ILE A 368 10.63 16.82 20.19
N ASP A 369 11.74 17.40 19.77
CA ASP A 369 13.07 16.78 19.87
C ASP A 369 13.64 16.91 21.31
N HIS A 370 14.79 16.25 21.57
CA HIS A 370 15.46 16.27 22.87
C HIS A 370 15.86 17.67 23.38
N CYS A 371 15.85 18.71 22.53
CA CYS A 371 15.98 20.08 22.99
C CYS A 371 14.83 20.55 23.88
N GLY A 372 13.69 19.84 23.89
CA GLY A 372 12.56 20.07 24.80
C GLY A 372 11.75 21.34 24.54
N HIS A 373 11.83 21.89 23.34
CA HIS A 373 11.05 23.05 22.92
C HIS A 373 10.75 23.04 21.43
N VAL A 374 9.77 23.80 20.99
CA VAL A 374 9.29 23.86 19.59
C VAL A 374 9.94 24.97 18.74
N ASN A 375 10.81 25.79 19.34
CA ASN A 375 11.55 26.82 18.59
C ASN A 375 12.70 26.19 17.78
N THR A 376 12.35 25.28 16.88
CA THR A 376 13.23 24.57 15.97
C THR A 376 12.79 24.83 14.54
N ARG A 377 13.63 24.47 13.54
CA ARG A 377 13.21 24.51 12.14
C ARG A 377 11.96 23.65 11.92
N THR A 378 12.00 22.39 12.37
CA THR A 378 10.89 21.44 12.26
C THR A 378 9.63 21.95 12.99
N GLY A 379 9.77 22.48 14.20
CA GLY A 379 8.62 23.04 14.95
C GLY A 379 7.93 24.19 14.21
N ARG A 380 8.69 25.12 13.61
CA ARG A 380 8.12 26.22 12.81
C ARG A 380 7.41 25.72 11.55
N GLU A 381 7.95 24.69 10.89
CA GLU A 381 7.34 24.07 9.71
C GLU A 381 6.03 23.35 10.10
N LEU A 382 6.01 22.61 11.20
CA LEU A 382 4.80 21.98 11.74
C LEU A 382 3.73 23.00 12.14
N GLN A 383 4.10 24.12 12.78
CA GLN A 383 3.16 25.21 13.09
C GLN A 383 2.58 25.85 11.82
N SER A 384 3.39 25.97 10.75
CA SER A 384 2.93 26.43 9.44
C SER A 384 1.92 25.45 8.85
N LEU A 385 2.25 24.16 8.85
CA LEU A 385 1.36 23.09 8.37
C LEU A 385 0.03 23.09 9.14
N ALA A 386 0.06 23.15 10.48
CA ALA A 386 -1.14 23.19 11.31
C ALA A 386 -2.10 24.33 10.91
N LYS A 387 -1.55 25.53 10.62
CA LYS A 387 -2.36 26.68 10.15
C LYS A 387 -2.97 26.41 8.78
N LYS A 388 -2.23 25.82 7.85
CA LYS A 388 -2.72 25.46 6.52
C LYS A 388 -3.83 24.40 6.60
N LEU A 389 -3.62 23.35 7.41
CA LEU A 389 -4.64 22.32 7.63
C LEU A 389 -5.93 22.90 8.20
N LYS A 390 -5.83 23.84 9.15
CA LYS A 390 -7.01 24.53 9.72
C LYS A 390 -7.74 25.39 8.69
N ALA A 391 -7.06 25.98 7.72
CA ALA A 391 -7.68 26.71 6.62
C ALA A 391 -8.39 25.77 5.63
N ILE A 392 -7.82 24.60 5.38
CA ILE A 392 -8.35 23.58 4.46
C ILE A 392 -9.55 22.82 5.06
N GLU A 393 -9.55 22.61 6.38
CA GLU A 393 -10.49 21.78 7.13
C GLU A 393 -11.98 22.00 6.77
N PRO A 394 -12.51 23.25 6.65
CA PRO A 394 -13.92 23.47 6.33
C PRO A 394 -14.35 22.98 4.95
N TYR A 395 -13.39 22.72 4.07
CA TYR A 395 -13.62 22.38 2.67
C TYR A 395 -13.18 20.96 2.29
N LEU A 396 -12.46 20.23 3.17
CA LEU A 396 -11.91 18.92 2.84
C LEU A 396 -12.93 17.80 3.01
N SER A 397 -13.84 17.93 3.98
CA SER A 397 -14.90 16.94 4.21
C SER A 397 -15.77 16.82 2.96
N GLU A 398 -16.21 15.59 2.65
CA GLU A 398 -17.05 15.26 1.50
C GLU A 398 -16.40 15.48 0.12
N THR A 399 -15.08 15.74 0.07
CA THR A 399 -14.36 15.79 -1.21
C THR A 399 -13.61 14.50 -1.49
N HIS A 400 -13.56 14.10 -2.78
CA HIS A 400 -12.97 12.86 -3.24
C HIS A 400 -12.12 13.07 -4.49
N VAL A 401 -11.18 12.17 -4.73
CA VAL A 401 -10.48 12.08 -6.01
C VAL A 401 -11.33 11.25 -6.97
N HIS A 402 -11.49 11.72 -8.18
CA HIS A 402 -12.18 11.02 -9.26
C HIS A 402 -11.19 10.71 -10.38
N ALA A 403 -11.08 9.43 -10.76
CA ALA A 403 -10.17 8.96 -11.79
C ALA A 403 -10.91 8.37 -13.00
N LYS A 404 -10.38 8.60 -14.19
CA LYS A 404 -10.81 7.97 -15.44
C LYS A 404 -9.86 6.87 -15.90
N VAL A 405 -8.75 6.71 -15.19
CA VAL A 405 -7.74 5.70 -15.42
C VAL A 405 -7.71 4.75 -14.26
N ALA A 406 -7.72 3.45 -14.54
CA ALA A 406 -7.40 2.41 -13.58
C ALA A 406 -6.04 1.76 -13.91
N VAL A 407 -5.20 1.57 -12.90
CA VAL A 407 -4.02 0.72 -12.97
C VAL A 407 -4.25 -0.51 -12.10
N ILE A 408 -4.05 -1.70 -12.65
CA ILE A 408 -4.28 -2.94 -11.92
C ILE A 408 -3.04 -3.30 -11.11
N LEU A 409 -3.23 -3.46 -9.81
CA LEU A 409 -2.26 -4.02 -8.88
C LEU A 409 -2.93 -5.14 -8.08
N ASP A 410 -2.42 -6.35 -8.23
CA ASP A 410 -3.00 -7.54 -7.62
C ASP A 410 -1.98 -8.28 -6.76
N PHE A 411 -2.34 -8.56 -5.50
CA PHE A 411 -1.44 -9.24 -4.57
C PHE A 411 -1.19 -10.71 -4.94
N ASP A 412 -2.17 -11.39 -5.55
CA ASP A 412 -1.97 -12.75 -6.02
C ASP A 412 -0.97 -12.77 -7.18
N THR A 413 -1.06 -11.81 -8.11
CA THR A 413 -0.05 -11.61 -9.16
C THR A 413 1.32 -11.27 -8.57
N MET A 414 1.40 -10.42 -7.53
CA MET A 414 2.67 -10.12 -6.84
C MET A 414 3.31 -11.41 -6.30
N TYR A 415 2.54 -12.25 -5.64
CA TYR A 415 3.03 -13.54 -5.16
C TYR A 415 3.49 -14.44 -6.30
N GLY A 416 2.70 -14.56 -7.36
CA GLY A 416 3.03 -15.37 -8.54
C GLY A 416 4.27 -14.91 -9.31
N VAL A 417 4.59 -13.61 -9.26
CA VAL A 417 5.79 -13.04 -9.90
C VAL A 417 7.03 -13.18 -9.02
N GLU A 418 6.91 -12.99 -7.70
CA GLU A 418 8.05 -12.83 -6.79
C GLU A 418 8.46 -14.12 -6.06
N ILE A 419 7.52 -15.06 -5.84
CA ILE A 419 7.78 -16.32 -5.13
C ILE A 419 8.37 -17.43 -6.03
N PRO A 420 7.82 -17.69 -7.24
CA PRO A 420 8.25 -18.83 -8.05
C PRO A 420 9.67 -18.73 -8.61
N CYS A 421 10.16 -19.88 -9.02
CA CYS A 421 11.30 -19.99 -9.90
C CYS A 421 10.94 -19.55 -11.33
N SER A 422 10.74 -18.26 -11.54
CA SER A 422 10.35 -17.71 -12.83
C SER A 422 11.51 -17.67 -13.85
N ILE A 423 11.21 -17.37 -15.11
CA ILE A 423 12.20 -17.24 -16.18
C ILE A 423 13.15 -16.04 -15.98
N GLN A 424 12.75 -15.06 -15.18
CA GLN A 424 13.56 -13.89 -14.82
C GLN A 424 13.51 -13.65 -13.30
N LYS A 425 14.68 -13.77 -12.62
CA LYS A 425 14.76 -13.64 -11.15
C LYS A 425 14.73 -12.21 -10.63
N ARG A 426 14.91 -11.24 -11.51
CA ARG A 426 14.97 -9.82 -11.16
C ARG A 426 13.60 -9.13 -11.24
N MET A 427 12.51 -9.89 -11.30
CA MET A 427 11.16 -9.34 -11.33
C MET A 427 10.80 -8.72 -9.99
N ASN A 428 10.21 -7.53 -10.05
CA ASN A 428 9.57 -6.87 -8.93
C ASN A 428 8.28 -6.25 -9.45
N TYR A 429 7.15 -6.81 -9.04
CA TYR A 429 5.85 -6.43 -9.58
C TYR A 429 5.44 -5.00 -9.23
N MET A 430 5.71 -4.57 -7.99
CA MET A 430 5.43 -3.19 -7.57
C MET A 430 6.19 -2.15 -8.40
N ASN A 431 7.46 -2.42 -8.71
CA ASN A 431 8.26 -1.52 -9.56
C ASN A 431 7.76 -1.51 -11.01
N GLU A 432 7.24 -2.62 -11.50
CA GLU A 432 6.66 -2.65 -12.86
C GLU A 432 5.36 -1.87 -12.94
N VAL A 433 4.48 -2.00 -11.94
CA VAL A 433 3.27 -1.17 -11.84
C VAL A 433 3.63 0.31 -11.71
N GLU A 434 4.62 0.65 -10.87
CA GLU A 434 5.12 2.03 -10.73
C GLU A 434 5.64 2.60 -12.06
N HIS A 435 6.29 1.78 -12.88
CA HIS A 435 6.85 2.20 -14.18
C HIS A 435 5.78 2.75 -15.13
N TYR A 436 4.57 2.12 -15.15
CA TYR A 436 3.41 2.62 -15.91
C TYR A 436 2.66 3.72 -15.17
N TYR A 437 2.57 3.66 -13.86
CA TYR A 437 1.91 4.68 -13.03
C TYR A 437 2.58 6.05 -13.15
N ARG A 438 3.92 6.11 -13.27
CA ARG A 438 4.69 7.36 -13.43
C ARG A 438 4.19 8.21 -14.58
N TYR A 439 3.85 7.62 -15.70
CA TYR A 439 3.30 8.34 -16.85
C TYR A 439 2.14 9.24 -16.46
N PHE A 440 1.20 8.71 -15.69
CA PHE A 440 -0.01 9.43 -15.27
C PHE A 440 0.30 10.46 -14.19
N ASN A 441 1.09 10.09 -13.17
CA ASN A 441 1.47 10.98 -12.09
C ASN A 441 2.24 12.21 -12.59
N GLU A 442 3.23 12.03 -13.47
CA GLU A 442 4.03 13.12 -14.02
C GLU A 442 3.24 14.06 -14.96
N ARG A 443 2.11 13.58 -15.47
CA ARG A 443 1.17 14.35 -16.31
C ARG A 443 -0.04 14.85 -15.53
N ASN A 444 -0.07 14.68 -14.22
CA ASN A 444 -1.17 15.09 -13.35
C ASN A 444 -2.54 14.49 -13.76
N ILE A 445 -2.53 13.24 -14.18
CA ILE A 445 -3.72 12.46 -14.49
C ILE A 445 -4.06 11.62 -13.27
N ALA A 446 -5.26 11.78 -12.72
CA ALA A 446 -5.74 11.00 -11.60
C ALA A 446 -5.88 9.51 -11.95
N VAL A 447 -5.46 8.63 -11.05
CA VAL A 447 -5.46 7.18 -11.22
C VAL A 447 -6.09 6.52 -10.01
N ASP A 448 -6.95 5.52 -10.22
CA ASP A 448 -7.32 4.55 -9.19
C ASP A 448 -6.48 3.27 -9.38
N ILE A 449 -5.93 2.74 -8.28
CA ILE A 449 -5.23 1.45 -8.31
C ILE A 449 -6.17 0.37 -7.79
N LEU A 450 -6.43 -0.62 -8.64
CA LEU A 450 -7.49 -1.59 -8.44
C LEU A 450 -6.98 -3.04 -8.45
N PRO A 451 -7.66 -3.96 -7.75
CA PRO A 451 -7.40 -5.40 -7.80
C PRO A 451 -7.92 -6.04 -9.10
N ALA A 452 -7.41 -7.25 -9.38
CA ALA A 452 -7.92 -8.11 -10.46
C ALA A 452 -9.30 -8.75 -10.13
N THR A 453 -10.16 -8.02 -9.43
CA THR A 453 -11.55 -8.37 -9.09
C THR A 453 -12.48 -7.16 -9.22
N ALA A 454 -11.94 -6.00 -9.61
CA ALA A 454 -12.69 -4.75 -9.66
C ALA A 454 -13.65 -4.70 -10.88
N ASP A 455 -14.72 -3.92 -10.73
CA ASP A 455 -15.54 -3.47 -11.85
C ASP A 455 -14.80 -2.38 -12.63
N LEU A 456 -14.67 -2.56 -13.93
CA LEU A 456 -13.93 -1.66 -14.81
C LEU A 456 -14.83 -0.66 -15.56
N SER A 457 -16.14 -0.76 -15.43
CA SER A 457 -17.12 -0.01 -16.24
C SER A 457 -17.05 1.52 -16.11
N GLY A 458 -16.46 2.02 -15.02
CA GLY A 458 -16.33 3.47 -14.75
C GLY A 458 -15.10 4.12 -15.38
N TYR A 459 -14.20 3.35 -15.99
CA TYR A 459 -12.90 3.82 -16.45
C TYR A 459 -12.82 3.89 -17.98
N SER A 460 -12.15 4.91 -18.50
CA SER A 460 -11.92 5.11 -19.93
C SER A 460 -10.64 4.43 -20.43
N LEU A 461 -9.69 4.22 -19.50
CA LEU A 461 -8.44 3.51 -19.75
C LEU A 461 -8.12 2.60 -18.56
N VAL A 462 -7.80 1.35 -18.84
CA VAL A 462 -7.31 0.36 -17.88
C VAL A 462 -5.92 -0.12 -18.29
N VAL A 463 -4.95 -0.03 -17.38
CA VAL A 463 -3.57 -0.49 -17.60
C VAL A 463 -3.27 -1.62 -16.61
N ALA A 464 -2.87 -2.78 -17.09
CA ALA A 464 -2.60 -3.97 -16.31
C ALA A 464 -1.18 -4.51 -16.59
N PRO A 465 -0.13 -3.92 -16.02
CA PRO A 465 1.24 -4.37 -16.23
C PRO A 465 1.47 -5.74 -15.60
N MET A 466 2.14 -6.66 -16.32
CA MET A 466 2.53 -7.97 -15.80
C MET A 466 1.43 -8.68 -14.99
N LEU A 467 0.18 -8.67 -15.47
CA LEU A 467 -0.94 -9.33 -14.80
C LEU A 467 -0.80 -10.86 -14.93
N TYR A 468 0.20 -11.43 -14.26
CA TYR A 468 0.63 -12.82 -14.38
C TYR A 468 -0.47 -13.81 -14.02
N MET A 469 -1.01 -13.69 -12.80
CA MET A 469 -2.16 -14.46 -12.37
C MET A 469 -3.45 -13.78 -12.83
N LEU A 470 -4.19 -14.43 -13.69
CA LEU A 470 -5.43 -13.90 -14.22
C LEU A 470 -6.59 -14.83 -13.91
N PRO A 471 -7.43 -14.51 -12.90
CA PRO A 471 -8.67 -15.24 -12.68
C PRO A 471 -9.56 -15.20 -13.91
N GLU A 472 -10.21 -16.33 -14.25
CA GLU A 472 -11.11 -16.39 -15.39
C GLU A 472 -12.22 -15.32 -15.35
N SER A 473 -12.77 -15.07 -14.15
CA SER A 473 -13.78 -14.04 -13.93
C SER A 473 -13.29 -12.64 -14.30
N PHE A 474 -12.05 -12.29 -13.99
CA PHE A 474 -11.49 -10.99 -14.32
C PHE A 474 -11.08 -10.91 -15.80
N GLY A 475 -10.61 -12.00 -16.39
CA GLY A 475 -10.42 -12.07 -17.85
C GLY A 475 -11.72 -11.84 -18.63
N GLN A 476 -12.84 -12.37 -18.14
CA GLN A 476 -14.17 -12.10 -18.67
C GLN A 476 -14.60 -10.65 -18.45
N GLU A 477 -14.25 -10.03 -17.31
CA GLU A 477 -14.50 -8.61 -17.05
C GLU A 477 -13.73 -7.72 -18.01
N ILE A 478 -12.43 -7.96 -18.23
CA ILE A 478 -11.63 -7.26 -19.23
C ILE A 478 -12.26 -7.40 -20.62
N THR A 479 -12.70 -8.62 -20.97
CA THR A 479 -13.36 -8.88 -22.26
C THR A 479 -14.62 -8.01 -22.41
N ARG A 480 -15.50 -7.97 -21.41
CA ARG A 480 -16.71 -7.15 -21.40
C ARG A 480 -16.40 -5.67 -21.48
N TYR A 481 -15.41 -5.21 -20.70
CA TYR A 481 -14.98 -3.82 -20.68
C TYR A 481 -14.50 -3.34 -22.06
N VAL A 482 -13.62 -4.11 -22.71
CA VAL A 482 -13.13 -3.75 -24.06
C VAL A 482 -14.26 -3.84 -25.10
N GLN A 483 -15.08 -4.88 -25.02
CA GLN A 483 -16.21 -5.02 -25.95
C GLN A 483 -17.20 -3.86 -25.88
N ALA A 484 -17.37 -3.26 -24.68
CA ALA A 484 -18.24 -2.10 -24.43
C ALA A 484 -17.62 -0.76 -24.85
N GLY A 485 -16.36 -0.70 -25.25
CA GLY A 485 -15.70 0.53 -25.74
C GLY A 485 -14.49 0.97 -24.92
N GLY A 486 -14.10 0.22 -23.89
CA GLY A 486 -12.94 0.52 -23.05
C GLY A 486 -11.61 0.39 -23.79
N SER A 487 -10.62 1.18 -23.38
CA SER A 487 -9.23 1.07 -23.83
C SER A 487 -8.42 0.29 -22.79
N PHE A 488 -7.82 -0.82 -23.18
CA PHE A 488 -7.08 -1.72 -22.31
C PHE A 488 -5.62 -1.83 -22.75
N VAL A 489 -4.68 -1.73 -21.80
CA VAL A 489 -3.24 -1.92 -22.04
C VAL A 489 -2.74 -3.00 -21.08
N THR A 490 -2.05 -3.99 -21.63
CA THR A 490 -1.37 -5.01 -20.82
C THR A 490 0.02 -5.33 -21.41
N THR A 491 0.83 -6.05 -20.65
CA THR A 491 2.22 -6.24 -21.02
C THR A 491 2.62 -7.72 -21.08
N TYR A 492 3.86 -7.95 -21.47
CA TYR A 492 4.52 -9.25 -21.34
C TYR A 492 4.22 -9.87 -19.97
N TYR A 493 4.33 -11.17 -19.89
CA TYR A 493 4.11 -11.94 -18.65
C TYR A 493 2.68 -11.82 -18.08
N SER A 494 1.69 -11.39 -18.86
CA SER A 494 0.28 -11.30 -18.43
C SER A 494 -0.51 -12.53 -18.86
N GLY A 495 -1.48 -12.96 -18.02
CA GLY A 495 -2.41 -14.05 -18.33
C GLY A 495 -1.75 -15.40 -18.49
N MET A 496 -0.64 -15.65 -17.80
CA MET A 496 0.09 -16.91 -17.91
C MET A 496 -0.46 -18.01 -17.01
N ALA A 497 -0.90 -17.66 -15.80
CA ALA A 497 -1.30 -18.61 -14.77
C ALA A 497 -2.68 -18.31 -14.17
N ASP A 498 -3.30 -19.37 -13.64
CA ASP A 498 -4.47 -19.28 -12.79
C ASP A 498 -4.08 -18.88 -11.35
N LEU A 499 -5.07 -18.82 -10.45
CA LEU A 499 -4.83 -18.47 -9.03
C LEU A 499 -4.06 -19.54 -8.23
N ASN A 500 -3.78 -20.70 -8.81
CA ASN A 500 -2.97 -21.74 -8.20
C ASN A 500 -1.56 -21.79 -8.79
N ASP A 501 -1.14 -20.75 -9.54
CA ASP A 501 0.13 -20.70 -10.24
C ASP A 501 0.32 -21.85 -11.27
N CYS A 502 -0.79 -22.37 -11.77
CA CYS A 502 -0.80 -23.35 -12.85
C CYS A 502 -0.92 -22.62 -14.18
N LEU A 503 0.04 -22.86 -15.08
CA LEU A 503 0.08 -22.21 -16.39
C LEU A 503 -1.10 -22.64 -17.25
N TYR A 504 -1.72 -21.70 -17.95
CA TYR A 504 -2.79 -21.98 -18.88
C TYR A 504 -2.27 -22.74 -20.11
N PRO A 505 -2.84 -23.89 -20.47
CA PRO A 505 -2.50 -24.57 -21.71
C PRO A 505 -2.97 -23.77 -22.92
N GLY A 506 -2.26 -23.92 -24.04
CA GLY A 506 -2.64 -23.30 -25.33
C GLY A 506 -2.07 -21.90 -25.59
N GLY A 507 -1.04 -21.52 -24.88
CA GLY A 507 -0.24 -20.28 -25.08
C GLY A 507 -0.79 -19.06 -24.38
N TYR A 508 0.03 -18.02 -24.34
CA TYR A 508 -0.24 -16.77 -23.63
C TYR A 508 -0.82 -15.72 -24.58
N PRO A 509 -1.47 -14.67 -24.09
CA PRO A 509 -1.87 -14.36 -22.72
C PRO A 509 -3.15 -15.08 -22.24
N GLY A 510 -3.23 -16.40 -22.35
CA GLY A 510 -4.30 -17.23 -21.81
C GLY A 510 -5.69 -16.81 -22.31
N ILE A 511 -6.58 -16.48 -21.39
CA ILE A 511 -7.95 -16.04 -21.67
C ILE A 511 -8.02 -14.69 -22.45
N LEU A 512 -6.97 -13.87 -22.45
CA LEU A 512 -6.93 -12.59 -23.16
C LEU A 512 -6.51 -12.71 -24.63
N LYS A 513 -6.22 -13.89 -25.14
CA LYS A 513 -5.76 -14.08 -26.55
C LYS A 513 -6.70 -13.45 -27.56
N ASP A 514 -7.99 -13.64 -27.41
CA ASP A 514 -8.98 -13.12 -28.37
C ASP A 514 -9.10 -11.60 -28.25
N VAL A 515 -9.12 -11.06 -27.03
CA VAL A 515 -9.16 -9.61 -26.78
C VAL A 515 -7.89 -8.94 -27.29
N CYS A 516 -6.71 -9.52 -27.06
CA CYS A 516 -5.44 -9.00 -27.56
C CYS A 516 -5.21 -9.32 -29.05
N GLY A 517 -5.92 -10.27 -29.63
CA GLY A 517 -5.82 -10.67 -31.04
C GLY A 517 -4.47 -11.27 -31.41
N LEU A 518 -3.84 -12.00 -30.46
CA LEU A 518 -2.51 -12.57 -30.61
C LEU A 518 -2.29 -13.77 -29.66
N TRP A 519 -1.20 -14.49 -29.89
CA TRP A 519 -0.66 -15.44 -28.92
C TRP A 519 0.88 -15.36 -28.88
N VAL A 520 1.46 -15.72 -27.75
CA VAL A 520 2.91 -15.72 -27.52
C VAL A 520 3.42 -17.15 -27.59
N GLU A 521 4.44 -17.39 -28.40
CA GLU A 521 5.08 -18.68 -28.61
C GLU A 521 6.07 -18.99 -27.48
N GLU A 522 6.97 -18.05 -27.24
CA GLU A 522 7.99 -18.13 -26.20
C GLU A 522 8.38 -16.71 -25.73
N THR A 523 9.00 -16.63 -24.57
CA THR A 523 9.50 -15.39 -23.99
C THR A 523 11.00 -15.48 -23.76
N ASP A 524 11.80 -14.65 -24.42
CA ASP A 524 13.23 -14.54 -24.21
C ASP A 524 13.53 -13.64 -23.01
N ALA A 525 14.26 -14.17 -22.02
CA ALA A 525 14.67 -13.43 -20.82
C ALA A 525 16.12 -12.92 -21.00
N LEU A 526 16.25 -11.62 -21.23
CA LEU A 526 17.54 -10.98 -21.47
C LEU A 526 18.35 -10.85 -20.19
N THR A 527 19.65 -11.08 -20.27
CA THR A 527 20.57 -10.78 -19.15
C THR A 527 20.68 -9.28 -18.91
N ALA A 528 21.26 -8.87 -17.78
CA ALA A 528 21.38 -7.45 -17.41
C ALA A 528 22.16 -6.60 -18.43
N ASN A 529 23.01 -7.23 -19.25
CA ASN A 529 23.85 -6.54 -20.23
C ASN A 529 23.30 -6.66 -21.67
N GLN A 530 22.17 -7.35 -21.86
CA GLN A 530 21.52 -7.48 -23.16
C GLN A 530 20.35 -6.51 -23.23
N HIS A 531 20.22 -5.86 -24.37
CA HIS A 531 19.13 -4.95 -24.72
C HIS A 531 18.69 -5.23 -26.15
N ASN A 532 17.49 -4.83 -26.47
CA ASN A 532 16.96 -4.80 -27.82
C ASN A 532 16.36 -3.42 -28.09
N ARG A 533 15.85 -3.20 -29.26
CA ARG A 533 15.12 -1.99 -29.66
C ARG A 533 13.83 -2.34 -30.33
N VAL A 534 12.87 -1.47 -30.17
CA VAL A 534 11.58 -1.53 -30.87
C VAL A 534 11.55 -0.47 -31.93
N LYS A 535 11.34 -0.85 -33.19
CA LYS A 535 11.03 0.08 -34.28
C LYS A 535 9.53 0.25 -34.36
N THR A 536 9.05 1.46 -34.13
CA THR A 536 7.62 1.75 -34.13
C THR A 536 7.11 2.27 -35.46
N ASP A 537 5.83 2.12 -35.71
CA ASP A 537 5.14 2.74 -36.83
C ASP A 537 4.80 4.23 -36.55
N SER A 538 4.21 4.92 -37.52
CA SER A 538 3.84 6.32 -37.41
C SER A 538 2.79 6.62 -36.32
N ALA A 539 2.00 5.62 -35.90
CA ALA A 539 1.01 5.78 -34.83
C ALA A 539 1.68 6.04 -33.48
N LEU A 540 2.84 5.42 -33.25
CA LEU A 540 3.71 5.62 -32.08
C LEU A 540 4.86 6.61 -32.32
N GLY A 541 4.79 7.40 -33.40
CA GLY A 541 5.78 8.44 -33.71
C GLY A 541 6.88 8.02 -34.66
N GLY A 542 6.96 6.78 -35.10
CA GLY A 542 7.96 6.28 -36.06
C GLY A 542 9.40 6.33 -35.55
N GLN A 543 9.61 6.24 -34.25
CA GLN A 543 10.93 6.29 -33.59
C GLN A 543 11.33 4.90 -33.08
N ASP A 544 12.61 4.74 -32.77
CA ASP A 544 13.15 3.55 -32.14
C ASP A 544 13.20 3.79 -30.63
N TYR A 545 12.70 2.81 -29.84
CA TYR A 545 12.76 2.82 -28.36
C TYR A 545 13.62 1.68 -27.85
N SER A 546 14.33 1.91 -26.75
CA SER A 546 15.05 0.85 -26.04
C SER A 546 14.09 -0.08 -25.32
N CYS A 547 14.40 -1.36 -25.34
CA CYS A 547 13.68 -2.39 -24.60
C CYS A 547 14.63 -3.49 -24.13
N GLY A 548 14.14 -4.35 -23.23
CA GLY A 548 14.94 -5.43 -22.70
C GLY A 548 14.19 -6.27 -21.68
N PHE A 549 14.91 -6.90 -20.78
CA PHE A 549 14.42 -7.70 -19.67
C PHE A 549 13.66 -8.96 -20.10
N MET A 550 12.58 -8.82 -20.86
CA MET A 550 11.82 -9.88 -21.51
C MET A 550 11.38 -9.45 -22.91
N CYS A 551 11.37 -10.39 -23.83
CA CYS A 551 10.93 -10.20 -25.23
C CYS A 551 10.05 -11.38 -25.66
N ASP A 552 8.76 -11.13 -25.88
CA ASP A 552 7.79 -12.12 -26.31
C ASP A 552 7.85 -12.32 -27.83
N VAL A 553 7.91 -13.55 -28.28
CA VAL A 553 7.76 -13.92 -29.69
C VAL A 553 6.28 -14.06 -29.99
N ILE A 554 5.72 -13.07 -30.68
CA ILE A 554 4.27 -12.88 -30.87
C ILE A 554 3.81 -13.31 -32.25
N HIS A 555 2.67 -14.03 -32.28
CA HIS A 555 1.91 -14.35 -33.48
C HIS A 555 0.56 -13.64 -33.48
N LEU A 556 0.29 -12.88 -34.53
CA LEU A 556 -0.96 -12.14 -34.66
C LEU A 556 -2.11 -13.05 -35.17
N THR A 557 -3.27 -12.96 -34.52
CA THR A 557 -4.51 -13.64 -34.96
C THR A 557 -5.62 -12.65 -35.36
N GLY A 558 -5.43 -11.35 -35.14
CA GLY A 558 -6.38 -10.29 -35.48
C GLY A 558 -5.80 -8.90 -35.22
N ALA A 559 -4.85 -8.80 -34.30
CA ALA A 559 -4.16 -7.57 -33.98
C ALA A 559 -3.31 -7.04 -35.13
N LYS A 560 -3.05 -5.74 -35.12
CA LYS A 560 -2.03 -5.09 -35.96
C LYS A 560 -0.78 -4.81 -35.16
N SER A 561 0.38 -4.88 -35.81
CA SER A 561 1.65 -4.47 -35.19
C SER A 561 1.77 -2.94 -35.18
N LEU A 562 2.11 -2.36 -34.04
CA LEU A 562 2.50 -0.96 -33.88
C LEU A 562 4.01 -0.82 -33.70
N GLY A 563 4.73 -1.92 -33.39
CA GLY A 563 6.16 -1.94 -33.25
C GLY A 563 6.71 -3.36 -33.43
N VAL A 564 7.95 -3.44 -33.93
CA VAL A 564 8.65 -4.70 -34.17
C VAL A 564 10.04 -4.66 -33.51
N TYR A 565 10.56 -5.83 -33.11
CA TYR A 565 11.94 -5.93 -32.63
C TYR A 565 12.95 -5.57 -33.72
N ALA A 566 14.01 -4.86 -33.34
CA ALA A 566 15.05 -4.45 -34.27
C ALA A 566 16.20 -5.44 -34.38
N GLU A 567 16.44 -6.23 -33.35
CA GLU A 567 17.64 -7.04 -33.17
C GLU A 567 17.28 -8.49 -32.75
N ASP A 568 18.28 -9.35 -32.71
CA ASP A 568 18.20 -10.78 -32.38
C ASP A 568 17.50 -11.63 -33.46
N PHE A 569 17.36 -12.96 -33.22
CA PHE A 569 16.81 -13.91 -34.20
C PHE A 569 15.32 -13.64 -34.52
N TYR A 570 14.60 -12.96 -33.60
CA TYR A 570 13.23 -12.53 -33.77
C TYR A 570 13.09 -11.08 -34.29
N ALA A 571 14.17 -10.49 -34.84
CA ALA A 571 14.10 -9.18 -35.46
C ALA A 571 13.02 -9.13 -36.56
N GLY A 572 12.22 -8.06 -36.56
CA GLY A 572 11.09 -7.88 -37.47
C GLY A 572 9.78 -8.52 -37.01
N THR A 573 9.78 -9.31 -35.92
CA THR A 573 8.51 -9.83 -35.36
C THR A 573 7.81 -8.75 -34.51
N PRO A 574 6.46 -8.81 -34.41
CA PRO A 574 5.70 -7.85 -33.60
C PRO A 574 6.08 -7.89 -32.12
N CYS A 575 6.12 -6.72 -31.48
CA CYS A 575 6.34 -6.60 -30.04
C CYS A 575 5.39 -5.59 -29.34
N ILE A 576 4.83 -4.63 -30.09
CA ILE A 576 3.73 -3.79 -29.62
C ILE A 576 2.57 -4.01 -30.61
N CYS A 577 1.43 -4.43 -30.07
CA CYS A 577 0.29 -4.83 -30.88
C CYS A 577 -0.99 -4.15 -30.40
N GLU A 578 -1.92 -3.83 -31.32
CA GLU A 578 -3.25 -3.35 -31.01
C GLU A 578 -4.30 -4.21 -31.67
N ASN A 579 -5.32 -4.59 -30.94
CA ASN A 579 -6.50 -5.24 -31.44
C ASN A 579 -7.76 -4.40 -31.21
N SER A 580 -8.59 -4.26 -32.23
CA SER A 580 -9.95 -3.71 -32.09
C SER A 580 -10.88 -4.87 -31.70
N PHE A 581 -11.55 -4.75 -30.56
CA PHE A 581 -12.44 -5.79 -30.06
C PHE A 581 -13.78 -5.18 -29.61
N GLY A 582 -14.86 -5.56 -30.25
CA GLY A 582 -16.14 -4.89 -30.05
C GLY A 582 -16.09 -3.40 -30.40
N ALA A 583 -16.47 -2.54 -29.47
CA ALA A 583 -16.40 -1.07 -29.64
C ALA A 583 -15.07 -0.48 -29.08
N GLY A 584 -14.25 -1.25 -28.40
CA GLY A 584 -13.01 -0.81 -27.77
C GLY A 584 -11.76 -1.36 -28.42
N ARG A 585 -10.65 -1.27 -27.69
CA ARG A 585 -9.34 -1.74 -28.14
C ARG A 585 -8.49 -2.30 -27.01
N ALA A 586 -7.61 -3.23 -27.34
CA ALA A 586 -6.58 -3.75 -26.44
C ALA A 586 -5.19 -3.53 -27.06
N ILE A 587 -4.24 -3.06 -26.25
CA ILE A 587 -2.84 -2.89 -26.60
C ILE A 587 -2.03 -3.88 -25.77
N TYR A 588 -1.18 -4.68 -26.43
CA TYR A 588 -0.25 -5.61 -25.80
C TYR A 588 1.18 -5.17 -26.06
N ILE A 589 1.98 -5.09 -24.99
CA ILE A 589 3.39 -4.72 -25.03
C ILE A 589 4.22 -5.96 -24.65
N GLY A 590 4.80 -6.64 -25.61
CA GLY A 590 5.53 -7.91 -25.45
C GLY A 590 6.96 -7.75 -24.94
N THR A 591 7.35 -6.62 -24.42
CA THR A 591 8.71 -6.35 -23.89
C THR A 591 8.68 -5.26 -22.83
N LYS A 592 9.72 -5.20 -21.99
CA LYS A 592 9.91 -4.06 -21.09
C LYS A 592 10.50 -2.89 -21.86
N LEU A 593 9.71 -1.87 -22.11
CA LEU A 593 10.14 -0.59 -22.68
C LEU A 593 10.81 0.28 -21.62
N GLU A 594 11.76 1.11 -22.03
CA GLU A 594 12.21 2.23 -21.21
C GLU A 594 11.11 3.31 -21.12
N ALA A 595 11.29 4.31 -20.23
CA ALA A 595 10.25 5.29 -19.90
C ALA A 595 9.70 6.04 -21.13
N ASP A 596 10.55 6.42 -22.07
CA ASP A 596 10.16 7.12 -23.32
C ASP A 596 9.29 6.24 -24.23
N GLY A 597 9.54 4.93 -24.25
CA GLY A 597 8.74 3.97 -24.99
C GLY A 597 7.37 3.73 -24.33
N VAL A 598 7.33 3.66 -22.99
CA VAL A 598 6.06 3.61 -22.22
C VAL A 598 5.26 4.88 -22.47
N ASP A 599 5.88 6.05 -22.43
CA ASP A 599 5.26 7.32 -22.72
C ASP A 599 4.58 7.34 -24.09
N ALA A 600 5.30 6.89 -25.13
CA ALA A 600 4.75 6.85 -26.50
C ALA A 600 3.52 5.94 -26.61
N VAL A 601 3.55 4.76 -25.96
CA VAL A 601 2.42 3.83 -25.97
C VAL A 601 1.23 4.38 -25.19
N LEU A 602 1.46 4.96 -24.02
CA LEU A 602 0.39 5.51 -23.20
C LEU A 602 -0.18 6.82 -23.78
N ASP A 603 0.66 7.68 -24.40
CA ASP A 603 0.19 8.82 -25.20
C ASP A 603 -0.74 8.37 -26.34
N TYR A 604 -0.43 7.22 -26.96
CA TYR A 604 -1.31 6.62 -27.95
C TYR A 604 -2.59 6.05 -27.32
N ALA A 605 -2.47 5.37 -26.17
CA ALA A 605 -3.60 4.74 -25.51
C ALA A 605 -4.65 5.74 -24.99
N VAL A 606 -4.25 6.94 -24.56
CA VAL A 606 -5.19 7.99 -24.11
C VAL A 606 -5.87 8.71 -25.26
N ARG A 607 -5.36 8.63 -26.51
CA ARG A 607 -6.01 9.29 -27.66
C ARG A 607 -7.38 8.71 -27.92
N GLY A 608 -8.36 9.59 -28.03
CA GLY A 608 -9.77 9.22 -28.27
C GLY A 608 -10.53 8.80 -27.02
N THR A 609 -9.91 8.90 -25.83
CA THR A 609 -10.56 8.79 -24.54
C THR A 609 -10.85 10.18 -23.95
N ASP A 610 -11.60 10.24 -22.84
CA ASP A 610 -11.82 11.47 -22.07
C ASP A 610 -10.80 11.66 -20.91
N VAL A 611 -9.68 10.92 -20.97
CA VAL A 611 -8.57 11.05 -20.01
C VAL A 611 -7.80 12.34 -20.28
N THR A 612 -7.76 13.22 -19.30
CA THR A 612 -7.07 14.51 -19.37
C THR A 612 -6.33 14.81 -18.05
N PRO A 613 -5.23 15.56 -18.10
CA PRO A 613 -4.62 16.10 -16.89
C PRO A 613 -5.60 16.94 -16.07
N VAL A 614 -5.51 16.85 -14.74
CA VAL A 614 -6.20 17.76 -13.81
C VAL A 614 -5.86 19.22 -14.15
N LEU A 615 -4.57 19.47 -14.33
CA LEU A 615 -4.05 20.78 -14.79
C LEU A 615 -2.67 20.55 -15.42
N ALA A 616 -2.38 21.23 -16.51
CA ALA A 616 -1.05 21.25 -17.10
C ALA A 616 -0.08 22.01 -16.19
N ALA A 617 1.01 21.36 -15.79
CA ALA A 617 2.04 21.93 -14.95
C ALA A 617 3.43 21.54 -15.46
N PRO A 618 4.50 22.30 -15.14
CA PRO A 618 5.87 21.94 -15.51
C PRO A 618 6.32 20.69 -14.75
N GLY A 619 7.26 19.96 -15.35
CA GLY A 619 7.81 18.73 -14.76
C GLY A 619 8.26 18.93 -13.30
N GLY A 620 7.92 17.96 -12.45
CA GLY A 620 8.17 17.97 -11.02
C GLY A 620 7.14 18.73 -10.19
N VAL A 621 6.14 19.36 -10.80
CA VAL A 621 4.97 19.89 -10.08
C VAL A 621 3.85 18.88 -10.22
N GLU A 622 3.41 18.36 -9.09
CA GLU A 622 2.28 17.43 -8.99
C GLU A 622 1.02 18.19 -8.61
N VAL A 623 -0.07 17.89 -9.31
CA VAL A 623 -1.36 18.55 -9.13
C VAL A 623 -2.45 17.51 -8.91
N CYS A 624 -3.12 17.59 -7.77
CA CYS A 624 -4.24 16.71 -7.43
C CYS A 624 -5.52 17.52 -7.24
N LEU A 625 -6.65 16.96 -7.66
CA LEU A 625 -7.98 17.55 -7.49
C LEU A 625 -8.81 16.68 -6.57
N ARG A 626 -9.43 17.32 -5.57
CA ARG A 626 -10.50 16.73 -4.77
C ARG A 626 -11.79 17.48 -5.03
N GLU A 627 -12.81 16.78 -5.46
CA GLU A 627 -14.10 17.34 -5.84
C GLU A 627 -15.19 16.96 -4.84
N GLY A 628 -16.02 17.91 -4.50
CA GLY A 628 -17.22 17.75 -3.71
C GLY A 628 -18.42 18.45 -4.38
N GLU A 629 -19.62 18.26 -3.83
CA GLU A 629 -20.84 18.84 -4.41
C GLU A 629 -20.85 20.37 -4.45
N LYS A 630 -20.18 21.02 -3.49
CA LYS A 630 -20.25 22.48 -3.29
C LYS A 630 -18.97 23.21 -3.70
N HIS A 631 -17.85 22.52 -3.69
CA HIS A 631 -16.54 23.13 -3.93
C HIS A 631 -15.52 22.07 -4.31
N SER A 632 -14.42 22.53 -4.87
CA SER A 632 -13.29 21.69 -5.25
C SER A 632 -12.00 22.24 -4.66
N LEU A 633 -11.05 21.38 -4.34
CA LEU A 633 -9.73 21.70 -3.83
C LEU A 633 -8.66 21.24 -4.81
N LEU A 634 -7.79 22.16 -5.21
CA LEU A 634 -6.64 21.88 -6.05
C LEU A 634 -5.37 21.93 -5.19
N PHE A 635 -4.70 20.80 -5.07
CA PHE A 635 -3.43 20.66 -4.36
C PHE A 635 -2.29 20.71 -5.37
N LEU A 636 -1.33 21.62 -5.15
CA LEU A 636 -0.14 21.75 -5.99
C LEU A 636 1.09 21.59 -5.12
N VAL A 637 1.97 20.65 -5.46
CA VAL A 637 3.22 20.40 -4.75
C VAL A 637 4.39 20.41 -5.72
N ASN A 638 5.42 21.19 -5.40
CA ASN A 638 6.65 21.25 -6.18
C ASN A 638 7.69 20.29 -5.60
N ASN A 639 7.82 19.12 -6.20
CA ASN A 639 8.76 18.07 -5.77
C ASN A 639 10.24 18.44 -6.08
N THR A 640 10.50 19.52 -6.84
CA THR A 640 11.87 19.95 -7.21
C THR A 640 12.47 20.91 -6.18
N THR A 641 13.73 21.23 -6.33
CA THR A 641 14.44 22.28 -5.57
C THR A 641 14.35 23.65 -6.22
N ASP A 642 13.90 23.72 -7.48
CA ASP A 642 13.80 24.95 -8.25
C ASP A 642 12.43 25.59 -8.12
N THR A 643 12.35 26.89 -8.35
CA THR A 643 11.07 27.58 -8.47
C THR A 643 10.36 27.14 -9.76
N ARG A 644 9.07 26.89 -9.67
CA ARG A 644 8.17 26.54 -10.79
C ARG A 644 6.98 27.48 -10.84
N THR A 645 6.48 27.75 -12.03
CA THR A 645 5.28 28.55 -12.26
C THR A 645 4.21 27.73 -12.96
N VAL A 646 2.96 27.84 -12.48
CA VAL A 646 1.79 27.11 -12.99
C VAL A 646 0.72 28.13 -13.39
N ALA A 647 0.20 28.02 -14.59
CA ALA A 647 -0.97 28.80 -15.00
C ALA A 647 -2.23 28.27 -14.32
N ILE A 648 -2.92 29.12 -13.59
CA ILE A 648 -4.14 28.76 -12.86
C ILE A 648 -5.35 29.34 -13.58
N PRO A 649 -6.35 28.53 -13.93
CA PRO A 649 -7.61 29.01 -14.52
C PRO A 649 -8.32 30.00 -13.59
N ALA A 650 -9.17 30.86 -14.19
CA ALA A 650 -10.00 31.77 -13.39
C ALA A 650 -10.98 30.98 -12.49
N GLY A 651 -11.31 31.55 -11.33
CA GLY A 651 -12.25 30.96 -10.37
C GLY A 651 -11.60 30.18 -9.23
N TRP A 652 -10.27 30.06 -9.21
CA TRP A 652 -9.52 29.48 -8.09
C TRP A 652 -8.95 30.55 -7.18
N GLU A 653 -9.19 30.44 -5.89
CA GLU A 653 -8.69 31.32 -4.84
C GLU A 653 -7.68 30.60 -3.95
N ALA A 654 -6.63 31.29 -3.48
CA ALA A 654 -5.69 30.70 -2.54
C ALA A 654 -6.35 30.43 -1.19
N LEU A 655 -6.28 29.17 -0.75
CA LEU A 655 -6.74 28.72 0.56
C LEU A 655 -5.57 28.56 1.53
N ALA A 656 -4.47 28.00 1.04
CA ALA A 656 -3.24 27.81 1.80
C ALA A 656 -2.03 27.92 0.87
N GLY A 657 -0.95 28.56 1.30
CA GLY A 657 0.26 28.84 0.51
C GLY A 657 0.15 30.15 -0.28
N GLU A 658 0.93 30.25 -1.35
CA GLU A 658 1.00 31.44 -2.20
C GLU A 658 -0.30 31.62 -3.02
N ALA A 659 -0.66 32.86 -3.29
CA ALA A 659 -1.79 33.18 -4.14
C ALA A 659 -1.37 33.33 -5.61
N PRO A 660 -2.21 32.93 -6.58
CA PRO A 660 -1.95 33.23 -7.99
C PRO A 660 -1.95 34.75 -8.23
N GLU A 661 -0.92 35.27 -8.87
CA GLU A 661 -0.86 36.64 -9.34
C GLU A 661 -1.06 36.69 -10.87
N ASN A 662 -2.04 37.44 -11.35
CA ASN A 662 -2.39 37.53 -12.77
C ASN A 662 -2.60 36.14 -13.43
N GLY A 663 -3.22 35.21 -12.70
CA GLY A 663 -3.45 33.84 -13.20
C GLY A 663 -2.22 32.92 -13.19
N VAL A 664 -1.12 33.30 -12.53
CA VAL A 664 0.09 32.48 -12.42
C VAL A 664 0.43 32.25 -10.95
N LEU A 665 0.55 31.00 -10.56
CA LEU A 665 1.05 30.58 -9.25
C LEU A 665 2.54 30.31 -9.32
N THR A 666 3.31 30.93 -8.43
CA THR A 666 4.75 30.68 -8.28
C THR A 666 5.00 29.83 -7.05
N LEU A 667 5.56 28.63 -7.27
CA LEU A 667 5.94 27.70 -6.20
C LEU A 667 7.45 27.64 -6.06
N GLY A 668 8.00 28.08 -4.96
CA GLY A 668 9.41 27.85 -4.60
C GLY A 668 9.73 26.35 -4.53
N GLY A 669 11.03 26.01 -4.50
CA GLY A 669 11.46 24.62 -4.37
C GLY A 669 10.93 23.99 -3.08
N LYS A 670 10.37 22.77 -3.17
CA LYS A 670 9.73 22.03 -2.06
C LYS A 670 8.54 22.76 -1.41
N ASN A 671 7.95 23.75 -2.08
CA ASN A 671 6.75 24.45 -1.60
C ASN A 671 5.49 23.84 -2.18
N SER A 672 4.37 24.17 -1.53
CA SER A 672 3.03 23.69 -1.85
C SER A 672 1.99 24.80 -1.70
N ALA A 673 0.89 24.65 -2.43
CA ALA A 673 -0.28 25.52 -2.33
C ALA A 673 -1.56 24.70 -2.44
N VAL A 674 -2.62 25.19 -1.80
CA VAL A 674 -3.97 24.63 -1.96
C VAL A 674 -4.89 25.75 -2.39
N LEU A 675 -5.60 25.54 -3.48
CA LEU A 675 -6.57 26.47 -4.04
C LEU A 675 -7.99 25.93 -3.90
N LEU A 676 -8.94 26.83 -3.72
CA LEU A 676 -10.36 26.55 -3.57
C LEU A 676 -11.12 27.10 -4.77
N GLN A 677 -12.03 26.30 -5.30
CA GLN A 677 -13.09 26.70 -6.22
C GLN A 677 -14.45 26.47 -5.54
N LYS A 678 -15.28 27.53 -5.46
CA LYS A 678 -16.61 27.50 -4.85
C LYS A 678 -17.69 27.29 -5.89
#